data_1922c1696789125f5e03c614f10b9000
#
_entry.id   1922c1696789125f5e03c614f10b9000
#
_cell.length_a   1.000
_cell.length_b   1.000
_cell.length_c   1.000
_cell.angle_alpha   90.00
_cell.angle_beta   90.00
_cell.angle_gamma   90.00
#
_symmetry.space_group_name_H-M   'P 1'
#
loop_
_entity.id
_entity.type
_entity.pdbx_description
1 polymer ?
#
loop_
_entity_poly.entity_id
_entity_poly.type
_entity_poly.pdbx_seq_one_letter_code
_entity_poly.pdbx_strand_id
1 'polypeptide(L)'
;MTTVYLAMICGVIAVLYGFVTSRQVLAASPGNAKMQDIAAAIQEGAKAYLGRQYTTIAIVGVIVAAILLLTLGMISTIGFVIGAVLSGVAGYVGMNISVRANVRTAEAARTSLQAGLTMAFRSGAVTGMLVAGLGLLAISAFFWYLTGPAGHAPNDRVIVEALTALAFGASLISIFARLGGGIFTKAADVGADLVGKVEAGIPEDDPRNPAVIADNVGDNVGDCAGMAADLFETYVVTLGVTMISIALLIQASGAELMRLMTLPLLVGGVCIVTSIIGTYMVRLGGGTIMGALYKGFFTSTILSIPAIYLATQYVLGDLHRVIGGAGFLDPATDDLTTQAAPSLTQSFTGMDLFWSMMIGLVVTGLIVWITEYYTGTNHRPVRSIAKASETGHGTNVIQGLAISLESTALPTLVIVVAVIVAYQLAGIIGIAFAATAMLAQAGMVVALDAYGPVTDNAGGIAEMAGLPDDVRQRTDALDAVGNTTKAVTKGYAIGSAGLAALVLFGAYTTDLATYFPDVTVDFSLSNPYVIVGLLLGALLPYLFGAFGMTAVGRAAGAVVEEVREQFRTNPGIMLGTSRPDYARTVDLVTKAAIREMIVPSLLPVLSPLAVYFIITAVAGQAAGFASLGAMLLGVIVSGLFVAISMTSGGGAWDNAKKYIEDGNHGGKGSEAHKAAVTGDTVGDPYKDTAGPAVNPMIKITNIVALLLLAALAGGGIG
;
A
#
# COMPACT_ATOMS: atom_id res chain seq x y z
N MET A 1 -6.24 -29.42 -5.32
CA MET A 1 -7.02 -29.04 -4.11
C MET A 1 -6.20 -29.05 -2.82
N THR A 2 -5.35 -30.07 -2.56
CA THR A 2 -4.53 -30.10 -1.32
C THR A 2 -3.70 -28.85 -1.12
N THR A 3 -3.11 -28.31 -2.18
CA THR A 3 -2.31 -27.05 -2.15
C THR A 3 -3.14 -25.87 -1.68
N VAL A 4 -4.40 -25.75 -2.14
CA VAL A 4 -5.31 -24.68 -1.73
C VAL A 4 -5.66 -24.79 -0.24
N TYR A 5 -5.90 -26.01 0.25
CA TYR A 5 -6.14 -26.22 1.69
C TYR A 5 -4.91 -25.84 2.54
N LEU A 6 -3.68 -26.17 2.08
CA LEU A 6 -2.47 -25.77 2.77
C LEU A 6 -2.32 -24.24 2.82
N ALA A 7 -2.61 -23.55 1.73
CA ALA A 7 -2.61 -22.08 1.70
C ALA A 7 -3.66 -21.50 2.67
N MET A 8 -4.88 -22.05 2.67
CA MET A 8 -5.93 -21.63 3.61
C MET A 8 -5.52 -21.87 5.07
N ILE A 9 -4.90 -23.00 5.38
CA ILE A 9 -4.38 -23.30 6.74
C ILE A 9 -3.34 -22.23 7.15
N CYS A 10 -2.41 -21.87 6.27
CA CYS A 10 -1.44 -20.80 6.55
C CYS A 10 -2.14 -19.45 6.79
N GLY A 11 -3.17 -19.12 6.00
CA GLY A 11 -3.99 -17.92 6.23
C GLY A 11 -4.70 -17.93 7.58
N VAL A 12 -5.27 -19.07 7.98
CA VAL A 12 -5.89 -19.24 9.30
C VAL A 12 -4.86 -19.09 10.42
N ILE A 13 -3.65 -19.64 10.25
CA ILE A 13 -2.54 -19.49 11.23
C ILE A 13 -2.20 -18.02 11.41
N ALA A 14 -2.14 -17.22 10.33
CA ALA A 14 -1.90 -15.78 10.41
C ALA A 14 -2.99 -15.04 11.20
N VAL A 15 -4.26 -15.35 10.93
CA VAL A 15 -5.40 -14.75 11.66
C VAL A 15 -5.39 -15.14 13.13
N LEU A 16 -5.09 -16.41 13.45
CA LEU A 16 -4.96 -16.88 14.83
C LEU A 16 -3.78 -16.21 15.55
N TYR A 17 -2.63 -16.06 14.89
CA TYR A 17 -1.50 -15.29 15.43
C TYR A 17 -1.92 -13.86 15.74
N GLY A 18 -2.60 -13.18 14.79
CA GLY A 18 -3.13 -11.83 14.99
C GLY A 18 -4.07 -11.75 16.20
N PHE A 19 -4.98 -12.71 16.34
CA PHE A 19 -5.90 -12.77 17.48
C PHE A 19 -5.19 -12.98 18.84
N VAL A 20 -4.26 -13.93 18.90
CA VAL A 20 -3.49 -14.19 20.12
C VAL A 20 -2.64 -12.97 20.51
N THR A 21 -1.95 -12.38 19.54
CA THR A 21 -1.09 -11.21 19.76
C THR A 21 -1.93 -9.99 20.16
N SER A 22 -3.12 -9.79 19.56
CA SER A 22 -4.07 -8.74 19.97
C SER A 22 -4.44 -8.87 21.45
N ARG A 23 -4.74 -10.08 21.91
CA ARG A 23 -5.02 -10.32 23.35
C ARG A 23 -3.83 -9.98 24.23
N GLN A 24 -2.62 -10.30 23.80
CA GLN A 24 -1.40 -9.94 24.57
C GLN A 24 -1.20 -8.42 24.64
N VAL A 25 -1.41 -7.71 23.55
CA VAL A 25 -1.35 -6.23 23.52
C VAL A 25 -2.40 -5.64 24.46
N LEU A 26 -3.65 -6.07 24.36
CA LEU A 26 -4.77 -5.53 25.13
C LEU A 26 -4.68 -5.86 26.65
N ALA A 27 -4.00 -6.94 27.01
CA ALA A 27 -3.79 -7.33 28.41
C ALA A 27 -2.69 -6.50 29.11
N ALA A 28 -1.86 -5.76 28.35
CA ALA A 28 -0.82 -4.92 28.93
C ALA A 28 -1.42 -3.67 29.61
N SER A 29 -0.68 -3.13 30.59
CA SER A 29 -1.10 -1.94 31.35
C SER A 29 -1.34 -0.73 30.44
N PRO A 30 -2.47 -0.03 30.57
CA PRO A 30 -2.76 1.22 29.84
C PRO A 30 -2.16 2.46 30.54
N GLY A 31 -1.33 2.30 31.55
CA GLY A 31 -0.68 3.41 32.27
C GLY A 31 -1.59 4.12 33.29
N ASN A 32 -1.23 5.36 33.61
CA ASN A 32 -1.94 6.17 34.63
C ASN A 32 -3.24 6.77 34.07
N ALA A 33 -4.06 7.38 34.95
CA ALA A 33 -5.35 7.96 34.60
C ALA A 33 -5.25 9.01 33.49
N LYS A 34 -4.25 9.91 33.53
CA LYS A 34 -4.07 10.97 32.52
C LYS A 34 -3.77 10.38 31.13
N MET A 35 -2.93 9.34 31.05
CA MET A 35 -2.65 8.62 29.82
C MET A 35 -3.92 7.96 29.26
N GLN A 36 -4.74 7.38 30.15
CA GLN A 36 -6.00 6.73 29.76
C GLN A 36 -7.03 7.72 29.24
N ASP A 37 -7.13 8.92 29.84
CA ASP A 37 -8.02 9.99 29.38
C ASP A 37 -7.66 10.48 27.98
N ILE A 38 -6.37 10.66 27.71
CA ILE A 38 -5.86 11.02 26.38
C ILE A 38 -6.16 9.90 25.37
N ALA A 39 -5.83 8.67 25.73
CA ALA A 39 -6.10 7.51 24.87
C ALA A 39 -7.60 7.32 24.58
N ALA A 40 -8.48 7.63 25.54
CA ALA A 40 -9.92 7.59 25.33
C ALA A 40 -10.38 8.64 24.30
N ALA A 41 -9.84 9.87 24.37
CA ALA A 41 -10.14 10.91 23.40
C ALA A 41 -9.71 10.53 21.97
N ILE A 42 -8.49 9.96 21.82
CA ILE A 42 -8.00 9.43 20.54
C ILE A 42 -8.90 8.30 20.02
N GLN A 43 -9.30 7.36 20.89
CA GLN A 43 -10.19 6.25 20.53
C GLN A 43 -11.57 6.73 20.07
N GLU A 44 -12.14 7.73 20.74
CA GLU A 44 -13.43 8.32 20.38
C GLU A 44 -13.37 9.00 19.01
N GLY A 45 -12.35 9.82 18.77
CA GLY A 45 -12.10 10.45 17.49
C GLY A 45 -11.91 9.44 16.35
N ALA A 46 -11.08 8.42 16.57
CA ALA A 46 -10.83 7.35 15.61
C ALA A 46 -12.13 6.59 15.25
N LYS A 47 -12.95 6.27 16.25
CA LYS A 47 -14.25 5.60 16.02
C LYS A 47 -15.21 6.48 15.23
N ALA A 48 -15.27 7.78 15.52
CA ALA A 48 -16.13 8.73 14.81
C ALA A 48 -15.72 8.85 13.34
N TYR A 49 -14.42 8.97 13.06
CA TYR A 49 -13.90 9.01 11.70
C TYR A 49 -14.24 7.73 10.92
N LEU A 50 -13.88 6.56 11.46
CA LEU A 50 -14.15 5.28 10.79
C LEU A 50 -15.64 5.10 10.50
N GLY A 51 -16.51 5.42 11.45
CA GLY A 51 -17.95 5.29 11.26
C GLY A 51 -18.43 6.07 10.03
N ARG A 52 -17.93 7.29 9.82
CA ARG A 52 -18.29 8.13 8.66
C ARG A 52 -17.63 7.63 7.37
N GLN A 53 -16.34 7.33 7.41
CA GLN A 53 -15.59 6.87 6.23
C GLN A 53 -16.17 5.56 5.69
N TYR A 54 -16.36 4.56 6.55
CA TYR A 54 -16.88 3.25 6.13
C TYR A 54 -18.34 3.32 5.66
N THR A 55 -19.15 4.24 6.21
CA THR A 55 -20.49 4.50 5.68
C THR A 55 -20.43 5.05 4.26
N THR A 56 -19.56 6.02 4.00
CA THR A 56 -19.38 6.59 2.65
C THR A 56 -18.90 5.53 1.67
N ILE A 57 -17.90 4.75 2.08
CA ILE A 57 -17.35 3.63 1.27
C ILE A 57 -18.42 2.57 0.99
N ALA A 58 -19.25 2.22 1.98
CA ALA A 58 -20.32 1.23 1.82
C ALA A 58 -21.37 1.69 0.80
N ILE A 59 -21.74 2.97 0.80
CA ILE A 59 -22.69 3.53 -0.19
C ILE A 59 -22.10 3.37 -1.60
N VAL A 60 -20.85 3.78 -1.82
CA VAL A 60 -20.18 3.63 -3.12
C VAL A 60 -20.05 2.15 -3.49
N GLY A 61 -19.67 1.29 -2.54
CA GLY A 61 -19.54 -0.15 -2.75
C GLY A 61 -20.85 -0.82 -3.17
N VAL A 62 -21.98 -0.43 -2.59
CA VAL A 62 -23.30 -0.95 -2.98
C VAL A 62 -23.66 -0.53 -4.41
N ILE A 63 -23.38 0.73 -4.78
CA ILE A 63 -23.63 1.20 -6.15
C ILE A 63 -22.79 0.40 -7.16
N VAL A 64 -21.51 0.23 -6.88
CA VAL A 64 -20.60 -0.53 -7.75
C VAL A 64 -21.01 -2.01 -7.81
N ALA A 65 -21.39 -2.62 -6.68
CA ALA A 65 -21.88 -4.00 -6.64
C ALA A 65 -23.14 -4.18 -7.51
N ALA A 66 -24.05 -3.22 -7.48
CA ALA A 66 -25.25 -3.24 -8.34
C ALA A 66 -24.89 -3.15 -9.83
N ILE A 67 -23.92 -2.30 -10.20
CA ILE A 67 -23.41 -2.20 -11.57
C ILE A 67 -22.78 -3.54 -12.00
N LEU A 68 -21.92 -4.12 -11.19
CA LEU A 68 -21.28 -5.41 -11.49
C LEU A 68 -22.29 -6.55 -11.59
N LEU A 69 -23.34 -6.54 -10.77
CA LEU A 69 -24.41 -7.53 -10.85
C LEU A 69 -25.15 -7.48 -12.20
N LEU A 70 -25.38 -6.29 -12.72
CA LEU A 70 -26.08 -6.08 -13.99
C LEU A 70 -25.17 -6.36 -15.20
N THR A 71 -23.87 -6.16 -15.09
CA THR A 71 -22.93 -6.27 -16.22
C THR A 71 -22.18 -7.60 -16.26
N LEU A 72 -21.71 -8.10 -15.11
CA LEU A 72 -20.84 -9.28 -14.98
C LEU A 72 -21.49 -10.43 -14.18
N GLY A 73 -22.67 -10.22 -13.62
CA GLY A 73 -23.44 -11.26 -12.93
C GLY A 73 -23.03 -11.49 -11.48
N MET A 74 -23.67 -12.50 -10.87
CA MET A 74 -23.63 -12.76 -9.43
C MET A 74 -22.24 -13.17 -8.91
N ILE A 75 -21.52 -14.04 -9.64
CA ILE A 75 -20.23 -14.59 -9.16
C ILE A 75 -19.19 -13.49 -9.05
N SER A 76 -19.06 -12.63 -10.06
CA SER A 76 -18.17 -11.47 -10.05
C SER A 76 -18.55 -10.48 -8.94
N THR A 77 -19.85 -10.26 -8.72
CA THR A 77 -20.32 -9.41 -7.62
C THR A 77 -19.95 -9.96 -6.25
N ILE A 78 -20.07 -11.28 -6.04
CA ILE A 78 -19.63 -11.94 -4.79
C ILE A 78 -18.12 -11.74 -4.59
N GLY A 79 -17.30 -11.93 -5.64
CA GLY A 79 -15.87 -11.67 -5.59
C GLY A 79 -15.57 -10.23 -5.13
N PHE A 80 -16.21 -9.23 -5.76
CA PHE A 80 -16.09 -7.83 -5.38
C PHE A 80 -16.43 -7.58 -3.90
N VAL A 81 -17.55 -8.14 -3.42
CA VAL A 81 -17.96 -7.97 -2.01
C VAL A 81 -16.97 -8.62 -1.06
N ILE A 82 -16.43 -9.81 -1.37
CA ILE A 82 -15.40 -10.47 -0.55
C ILE A 82 -14.16 -9.58 -0.46
N GLY A 83 -13.64 -9.07 -1.59
CA GLY A 83 -12.47 -8.19 -1.62
C GLY A 83 -12.69 -6.91 -0.81
N ALA A 84 -13.83 -6.25 -1.01
CA ALA A 84 -14.19 -5.02 -0.31
C ALA A 84 -14.33 -5.22 1.20
N VAL A 85 -15.09 -6.23 1.64
CA VAL A 85 -15.34 -6.48 3.05
C VAL A 85 -14.06 -6.86 3.79
N LEU A 86 -13.25 -7.76 3.24
CA LEU A 86 -12.03 -8.22 3.92
C LEU A 86 -10.92 -7.16 3.95
N SER A 87 -10.82 -6.31 2.92
CA SER A 87 -9.97 -5.12 2.93
C SER A 87 -10.39 -4.16 4.05
N GLY A 88 -11.69 -3.87 4.15
CA GLY A 88 -12.24 -3.05 5.22
C GLY A 88 -12.01 -3.65 6.61
N VAL A 89 -12.18 -4.95 6.78
CA VAL A 89 -11.94 -5.65 8.06
C VAL A 89 -10.47 -5.57 8.46
N ALA A 90 -9.54 -5.77 7.53
CA ALA A 90 -8.10 -5.67 7.82
C ALA A 90 -7.72 -4.27 8.35
N GLY A 91 -8.18 -3.21 7.68
CA GLY A 91 -7.97 -1.82 8.12
C GLY A 91 -8.63 -1.51 9.46
N TYR A 92 -9.90 -1.90 9.63
CA TYR A 92 -10.66 -1.65 10.86
C TYR A 92 -10.05 -2.33 12.09
N VAL A 93 -9.72 -3.61 11.99
CA VAL A 93 -9.16 -4.37 13.13
C VAL A 93 -7.74 -3.88 13.43
N GLY A 94 -6.90 -3.70 12.40
CA GLY A 94 -5.54 -3.18 12.55
C GLY A 94 -5.52 -1.87 13.31
N MET A 95 -6.33 -0.90 12.88
CA MET A 95 -6.44 0.39 13.54
C MET A 95 -6.99 0.30 14.97
N ASN A 96 -8.02 -0.51 15.23
CA ASN A 96 -8.56 -0.67 16.58
C ASN A 96 -7.52 -1.22 17.58
N ILE A 97 -6.60 -2.06 17.13
CA ILE A 97 -5.49 -2.54 17.97
C ILE A 97 -4.43 -1.47 18.11
N SER A 98 -4.07 -0.78 17.03
CA SER A 98 -3.08 0.30 17.03
C SER A 98 -3.44 1.41 18.02
N VAL A 99 -4.65 1.96 17.93
CA VAL A 99 -5.14 3.02 18.84
C VAL A 99 -5.07 2.61 20.33
N ARG A 100 -5.31 1.33 20.62
CA ARG A 100 -5.18 0.81 21.98
C ARG A 100 -3.76 0.48 22.38
N ALA A 101 -2.88 0.22 21.41
CA ALA A 101 -1.47 -0.06 21.65
C ALA A 101 -0.66 1.21 21.94
N ASN A 102 -1.07 2.38 21.43
CA ASN A 102 -0.37 3.66 21.62
C ASN A 102 -0.05 3.92 23.09
N VAL A 103 -1.06 3.97 23.95
CA VAL A 103 -0.91 4.22 25.38
C VAL A 103 -0.13 3.11 26.09
N ARG A 104 -0.26 1.87 25.65
CA ARG A 104 0.48 0.72 26.19
C ARG A 104 1.94 0.74 25.80
N THR A 105 2.26 1.28 24.63
CA THR A 105 3.63 1.51 24.18
C THR A 105 4.29 2.60 25.00
N ALA A 106 3.60 3.73 25.24
CA ALA A 106 4.07 4.78 26.14
C ALA A 106 4.33 4.25 27.56
N GLU A 107 3.41 3.44 28.11
CA GLU A 107 3.60 2.81 29.44
C GLU A 107 4.74 1.80 29.44
N ALA A 108 4.89 0.99 28.39
CA ALA A 108 6.00 0.03 28.27
C ALA A 108 7.36 0.75 28.17
N ALA A 109 7.42 1.91 27.49
CA ALA A 109 8.63 2.72 27.37
C ALA A 109 9.09 3.28 28.72
N ARG A 110 8.21 3.44 29.71
CA ARG A 110 8.59 3.78 31.09
C ARG A 110 9.51 2.71 31.71
N THR A 111 9.31 1.45 31.36
CA THR A 111 10.13 0.35 31.89
C THR A 111 11.46 0.25 31.16
N SER A 112 11.45 0.20 29.82
CA SER A 112 12.66 0.13 29.00
C SER A 112 12.36 0.37 27.52
N LEU A 113 13.40 0.74 26.76
CA LEU A 113 13.34 0.87 25.30
C LEU A 113 12.92 -0.45 24.62
N GLN A 114 13.43 -1.60 25.12
CA GLN A 114 13.03 -2.92 24.59
C GLN A 114 11.55 -3.22 24.81
N ALA A 115 10.99 -2.83 25.95
CA ALA A 115 9.58 -3.05 26.25
C ALA A 115 8.69 -2.21 25.32
N GLY A 116 9.02 -0.93 25.10
CA GLY A 116 8.37 -0.06 24.14
C GLY A 116 8.42 -0.62 22.72
N LEU A 117 9.62 -1.00 22.24
CA LEU A 117 9.81 -1.64 20.94
C LEU A 117 8.93 -2.89 20.78
N THR A 118 8.93 -3.75 21.79
CA THR A 118 8.17 -5.01 21.75
C THR A 118 6.68 -4.75 21.66
N MET A 119 6.16 -3.76 22.39
CA MET A 119 4.73 -3.42 22.40
C MET A 119 4.30 -2.84 21.06
N ALA A 120 5.01 -1.84 20.55
CA ALA A 120 4.72 -1.21 19.27
C ALA A 120 4.82 -2.21 18.11
N PHE A 121 5.88 -3.02 18.07
CA PHE A 121 6.06 -4.01 17.01
C PHE A 121 5.00 -5.14 17.06
N ARG A 122 4.57 -5.58 18.25
CA ARG A 122 3.46 -6.55 18.36
C ARG A 122 2.17 -6.00 17.78
N SER A 123 1.88 -4.72 18.03
CA SER A 123 0.71 -4.06 17.41
C SER A 123 0.81 -4.06 15.88
N GLY A 124 1.97 -3.68 15.35
CA GLY A 124 2.23 -3.73 13.91
C GLY A 124 2.10 -5.15 13.33
N ALA A 125 2.62 -6.15 14.04
CA ALA A 125 2.54 -7.56 13.62
C ALA A 125 1.10 -8.09 13.56
N VAL A 126 0.18 -7.59 14.40
CA VAL A 126 -1.25 -7.89 14.27
C VAL A 126 -1.78 -7.43 12.93
N THR A 127 -1.52 -6.17 12.57
CA THR A 127 -1.97 -5.60 11.29
C THR A 127 -1.35 -6.37 10.12
N GLY A 128 -0.05 -6.62 10.14
CA GLY A 128 0.67 -7.34 9.09
C GLY A 128 0.14 -8.75 8.84
N MET A 129 -0.05 -9.51 9.91
CA MET A 129 -0.55 -10.89 9.78
C MET A 129 -2.04 -10.95 9.37
N LEU A 130 -2.85 -9.97 9.79
CA LEU A 130 -4.24 -9.87 9.33
C LEU A 130 -4.32 -9.52 7.84
N VAL A 131 -3.51 -8.57 7.36
CA VAL A 131 -3.45 -8.20 5.95
C VAL A 131 -3.09 -9.42 5.09
N ALA A 132 -1.97 -10.07 5.38
CA ALA A 132 -1.51 -11.23 4.62
C ALA A 132 -2.46 -12.43 4.76
N GLY A 133 -2.92 -12.72 5.98
CA GLY A 133 -3.79 -13.87 6.27
C GLY A 133 -5.17 -13.76 5.65
N LEU A 134 -5.85 -12.61 5.83
CA LEU A 134 -7.17 -12.39 5.24
C LEU A 134 -7.10 -12.27 3.72
N GLY A 135 -6.03 -11.66 3.16
CA GLY A 135 -5.82 -11.60 1.71
C GLY A 135 -5.62 -12.98 1.10
N LEU A 136 -4.80 -13.83 1.72
CA LEU A 136 -4.60 -15.20 1.28
C LEU A 136 -5.89 -16.03 1.38
N LEU A 137 -6.63 -15.87 2.48
CA LEU A 137 -7.92 -16.54 2.67
C LEU A 137 -8.97 -16.08 1.65
N ALA A 138 -9.03 -14.77 1.36
CA ALA A 138 -9.96 -14.23 0.37
C ALA A 138 -9.82 -14.94 -0.99
N ILE A 139 -8.59 -14.95 -1.51
CA ILE A 139 -8.33 -15.55 -2.83
C ILE A 139 -8.45 -17.07 -2.78
N SER A 140 -7.81 -17.73 -1.81
CA SER A 140 -7.74 -19.19 -1.78
C SER A 140 -9.10 -19.82 -1.52
N ALA A 141 -9.93 -19.26 -0.62
CA ALA A 141 -11.27 -19.77 -0.34
C ALA A 141 -12.21 -19.52 -1.52
N PHE A 142 -12.12 -18.34 -2.15
CA PHE A 142 -12.95 -18.04 -3.31
C PHE A 142 -12.56 -18.89 -4.52
N PHE A 143 -11.28 -19.06 -4.79
CA PHE A 143 -10.79 -19.97 -5.83
C PHE A 143 -11.18 -21.43 -5.58
N TRP A 144 -11.09 -21.89 -4.33
CA TRP A 144 -11.58 -23.21 -3.92
C TRP A 144 -13.08 -23.38 -4.21
N TYR A 145 -13.89 -22.37 -3.87
CA TYR A 145 -15.33 -22.42 -4.15
C TYR A 145 -15.61 -22.50 -5.64
N LEU A 146 -14.94 -21.69 -6.46
CA LEU A 146 -15.14 -21.65 -7.91
C LEU A 146 -14.76 -22.97 -8.58
N THR A 147 -13.60 -23.54 -8.22
CA THR A 147 -13.07 -24.74 -8.88
C THR A 147 -13.56 -26.06 -8.26
N GLY A 148 -14.10 -26.02 -7.05
CA GLY A 148 -14.66 -27.19 -6.35
C GLY A 148 -16.19 -27.20 -6.39
N PRO A 149 -16.90 -26.56 -5.43
CA PRO A 149 -18.35 -26.60 -5.37
C PRO A 149 -19.07 -26.04 -6.61
N ALA A 150 -18.56 -24.97 -7.22
CA ALA A 150 -19.14 -24.37 -8.42
C ALA A 150 -18.76 -25.11 -9.72
N GLY A 151 -17.70 -25.94 -9.70
CA GLY A 151 -17.33 -26.84 -10.80
C GLY A 151 -16.70 -26.18 -12.02
N HIS A 152 -16.20 -24.94 -11.91
CA HIS A 152 -15.53 -24.24 -13.01
C HIS A 152 -14.13 -24.80 -13.27
N ALA A 153 -13.77 -24.93 -14.55
CA ALA A 153 -12.41 -25.29 -14.94
C ALA A 153 -11.41 -24.14 -14.61
N PRO A 154 -10.12 -24.43 -14.33
CA PRO A 154 -9.14 -23.41 -13.96
C PRO A 154 -8.97 -22.28 -15.00
N ASN A 155 -9.17 -22.57 -16.27
CA ASN A 155 -9.11 -21.61 -17.38
C ASN A 155 -10.46 -21.02 -17.77
N ASP A 156 -11.52 -21.28 -17.01
CA ASP A 156 -12.84 -20.73 -17.28
C ASP A 156 -12.80 -19.19 -17.09
N ARG A 157 -13.42 -18.47 -18.01
CA ARG A 157 -13.54 -17.01 -17.94
C ARG A 157 -14.20 -16.51 -16.67
N VAL A 158 -15.15 -17.28 -16.13
CA VAL A 158 -15.79 -16.96 -14.86
C VAL A 158 -14.78 -16.83 -13.72
N ILE A 159 -13.71 -17.65 -13.71
CA ILE A 159 -12.65 -17.55 -12.69
C ILE A 159 -11.85 -16.26 -12.87
N VAL A 160 -11.46 -15.92 -14.10
CA VAL A 160 -10.71 -14.71 -14.42
C VAL A 160 -11.50 -13.47 -13.99
N GLU A 161 -12.76 -13.37 -14.41
CA GLU A 161 -13.66 -12.27 -14.08
C GLU A 161 -13.92 -12.15 -12.57
N ALA A 162 -14.15 -13.30 -11.91
CA ALA A 162 -14.40 -13.34 -10.46
C ALA A 162 -13.20 -12.91 -9.63
N LEU A 163 -11.98 -13.35 -9.98
CA LEU A 163 -10.75 -12.91 -9.31
C LEU A 163 -10.43 -11.45 -9.60
N THR A 164 -10.69 -10.97 -10.83
CA THR A 164 -10.55 -9.56 -11.18
C THR A 164 -11.54 -8.68 -10.40
N ALA A 165 -12.78 -9.13 -10.24
CA ALA A 165 -13.78 -8.41 -9.44
C ALA A 165 -13.44 -8.42 -7.93
N LEU A 166 -12.88 -9.51 -7.40
CA LEU A 166 -12.36 -9.55 -6.03
C LEU A 166 -11.22 -8.54 -5.83
N ALA A 167 -10.28 -8.48 -6.78
CA ALA A 167 -9.22 -7.49 -6.80
C ALA A 167 -9.78 -6.05 -6.86
N PHE A 168 -10.81 -5.82 -7.69
CA PHE A 168 -11.49 -4.53 -7.77
C PHE A 168 -12.14 -4.10 -6.44
N GLY A 169 -12.79 -5.03 -5.74
CA GLY A 169 -13.36 -4.77 -4.42
C GLY A 169 -12.32 -4.31 -3.41
N ALA A 170 -11.17 -5.00 -3.36
CA ALA A 170 -10.04 -4.60 -2.52
C ALA A 170 -9.50 -3.23 -2.92
N SER A 171 -9.33 -2.96 -4.23
CA SER A 171 -8.81 -1.70 -4.76
C SER A 171 -9.73 -0.50 -4.48
N LEU A 172 -11.04 -0.70 -4.56
CA LEU A 172 -12.00 0.37 -4.28
C LEU A 172 -11.91 0.81 -2.81
N ILE A 173 -11.86 -0.14 -1.88
CA ILE A 173 -11.70 0.19 -0.45
C ILE A 173 -10.35 0.87 -0.22
N SER A 174 -9.29 0.33 -0.81
CA SER A 174 -7.93 0.83 -0.66
C SER A 174 -7.82 2.31 -1.05
N ILE A 175 -8.31 2.71 -2.23
CA ILE A 175 -8.16 4.09 -2.70
C ILE A 175 -8.91 5.08 -1.79
N PHE A 176 -10.13 4.75 -1.35
CA PHE A 176 -10.89 5.60 -0.44
C PHE A 176 -10.26 5.66 0.96
N ALA A 177 -9.82 4.51 1.50
CA ALA A 177 -9.20 4.44 2.82
C ALA A 177 -7.85 5.15 2.84
N ARG A 178 -7.00 4.92 1.81
CA ARG A 178 -5.66 5.50 1.73
C ARG A 178 -5.70 7.01 1.51
N LEU A 179 -6.51 7.46 0.56
CA LEU A 179 -6.61 8.90 0.24
C LEU A 179 -7.35 9.67 1.35
N GLY A 180 -8.49 9.16 1.81
CA GLY A 180 -9.27 9.82 2.87
C GLY A 180 -8.52 9.86 4.20
N GLY A 181 -7.86 8.77 4.57
CA GLY A 181 -6.99 8.70 5.75
C GLY A 181 -5.80 9.65 5.63
N GLY A 182 -5.11 9.67 4.48
CA GLY A 182 -3.99 10.56 4.22
C GLY A 182 -4.37 12.05 4.24
N ILE A 183 -5.53 12.43 3.68
CA ILE A 183 -6.03 13.81 3.77
C ILE A 183 -6.32 14.17 5.23
N PHE A 184 -6.95 13.29 5.99
CA PHE A 184 -7.28 13.54 7.38
C PHE A 184 -6.02 13.75 8.23
N THR A 185 -5.10 12.77 8.21
CA THR A 185 -3.89 12.83 9.03
C THR A 185 -3.07 14.08 8.72
N LYS A 186 -2.82 14.36 7.43
CA LYS A 186 -1.96 15.50 7.07
C LYS A 186 -2.65 16.86 7.12
N ALA A 187 -3.96 16.91 7.06
CA ALA A 187 -4.68 18.14 7.37
C ALA A 187 -4.62 18.49 8.86
N ALA A 188 -4.72 17.49 9.74
CA ALA A 188 -4.59 17.68 11.18
C ALA A 188 -3.16 18.07 11.57
N ASP A 189 -2.16 17.32 11.11
CA ASP A 189 -0.73 17.53 11.36
C ASP A 189 -0.26 18.93 10.89
N VAL A 190 -0.43 19.24 9.60
CA VAL A 190 -0.07 20.57 9.04
C VAL A 190 -0.81 21.70 9.75
N GLY A 191 -2.09 21.51 10.06
CA GLY A 191 -2.88 22.51 10.79
C GLY A 191 -2.41 22.70 12.22
N ALA A 192 -2.05 21.62 12.92
CA ALA A 192 -1.48 21.64 14.27
C ALA A 192 -0.11 22.34 14.29
N ASP A 193 0.76 22.00 13.34
CA ASP A 193 2.12 22.50 13.25
C ASP A 193 2.16 23.99 12.91
N LEU A 194 1.40 24.44 11.92
CA LEU A 194 1.40 25.84 11.51
C LEU A 194 0.97 26.78 12.63
N VAL A 195 -0.10 26.44 13.36
CA VAL A 195 -0.57 27.31 14.44
C VAL A 195 0.19 27.06 15.73
N GLY A 196 0.42 25.78 16.10
CA GLY A 196 1.09 25.43 17.35
C GLY A 196 2.56 25.80 17.37
N LYS A 197 3.34 25.23 16.46
CA LYS A 197 4.81 25.40 16.45
C LYS A 197 5.25 26.75 15.89
N VAL A 198 4.64 27.19 14.77
CA VAL A 198 5.11 28.38 14.05
C VAL A 198 4.49 29.66 14.61
N GLU A 199 3.17 29.72 14.82
CA GLU A 199 2.50 30.95 15.28
C GLU A 199 2.50 31.08 16.80
N ALA A 200 2.10 30.06 17.54
CA ALA A 200 1.96 30.12 18.99
C ALA A 200 3.25 29.78 19.75
N GLY A 201 4.23 29.14 19.10
CA GLY A 201 5.50 28.76 19.69
C GLY A 201 5.39 27.72 20.81
N ILE A 202 4.31 26.91 20.81
CA ILE A 202 4.14 25.79 21.74
C ILE A 202 4.80 24.51 21.19
N PRO A 203 5.25 23.59 22.07
CA PRO A 203 5.85 22.33 21.65
C PRO A 203 4.93 21.48 20.79
N GLU A 204 5.50 20.55 20.04
CA GLU A 204 4.79 19.45 19.39
C GLU A 204 4.07 18.63 20.46
N ASP A 205 2.89 18.12 20.13
CA ASP A 205 2.03 17.36 21.05
C ASP A 205 1.57 18.12 22.32
N ASP A 206 1.67 19.44 22.35
CA ASP A 206 1.22 20.22 23.51
C ASP A 206 -0.32 20.10 23.68
N PRO A 207 -0.82 19.69 24.85
CA PRO A 207 -2.26 19.52 25.08
C PRO A 207 -3.08 20.83 24.96
N ARG A 208 -2.43 21.99 24.88
CA ARG A 208 -3.10 23.26 24.57
C ARG A 208 -3.48 23.40 23.10
N ASN A 209 -2.88 22.63 22.20
CA ASN A 209 -3.22 22.66 20.79
C ASN A 209 -4.53 21.94 20.52
N PRO A 210 -5.61 22.62 20.05
CA PRO A 210 -6.89 21.97 19.75
C PRO A 210 -6.81 20.83 18.70
N ALA A 211 -5.80 20.86 17.83
CA ALA A 211 -5.63 19.89 16.77
C ALA A 211 -4.82 18.65 17.18
N VAL A 212 -4.15 18.62 18.35
CA VAL A 212 -3.27 17.53 18.76
C VAL A 212 -3.95 16.15 18.81
N ILE A 213 -5.21 16.10 19.26
CA ILE A 213 -5.95 14.82 19.26
C ILE A 213 -6.37 14.43 17.84
N ALA A 214 -6.70 15.38 16.98
CA ALA A 214 -6.99 15.09 15.57
C ALA A 214 -5.76 14.54 14.85
N ASP A 215 -4.59 15.06 15.13
CA ASP A 215 -3.31 14.60 14.61
C ASP A 215 -3.03 13.16 15.04
N ASN A 216 -3.05 12.87 16.33
CA ASN A 216 -2.91 11.50 16.86
C ASN A 216 -3.96 10.50 16.33
N VAL A 217 -5.19 10.95 16.07
CA VAL A 217 -6.23 10.15 15.40
C VAL A 217 -5.80 9.89 13.96
N GLY A 218 -5.27 10.91 13.29
CA GLY A 218 -4.84 10.88 11.91
C GLY A 218 -3.81 9.78 11.62
N ASP A 219 -2.77 9.70 12.43
CA ASP A 219 -1.72 8.68 12.29
C ASP A 219 -2.29 7.26 12.29
N ASN A 220 -3.21 6.97 13.21
CA ASN A 220 -3.84 5.66 13.24
C ASN A 220 -4.76 5.42 12.03
N VAL A 221 -5.44 6.45 11.55
CA VAL A 221 -6.37 6.36 10.42
C VAL A 221 -5.62 6.26 9.09
N GLY A 222 -4.67 7.16 8.84
CA GLY A 222 -3.93 7.24 7.58
C GLY A 222 -2.89 6.13 7.45
N ASP A 223 -2.02 6.05 8.45
CA ASP A 223 -0.83 5.20 8.40
C ASP A 223 -1.03 3.80 9.00
N CYS A 224 -2.20 3.49 9.57
CA CYS A 224 -2.54 2.14 9.96
C CYS A 224 -3.74 1.60 9.18
N ALA A 225 -4.93 2.22 9.25
CA ALA A 225 -6.11 1.71 8.55
C ALA A 225 -6.02 1.86 7.03
N GLY A 226 -5.62 3.04 6.53
CA GLY A 226 -5.45 3.30 5.10
C GLY A 226 -4.35 2.46 4.49
N MET A 227 -3.21 2.33 5.18
CA MET A 227 -2.09 1.50 4.75
C MET A 227 -2.46 0.00 4.75
N ALA A 228 -3.15 -0.50 5.77
CA ALA A 228 -3.57 -1.90 5.82
C ALA A 228 -4.49 -2.27 4.63
N ALA A 229 -5.41 -1.38 4.26
CA ALA A 229 -6.26 -1.56 3.08
C ALA A 229 -5.45 -1.56 1.77
N ASP A 230 -4.46 -0.67 1.64
CA ASP A 230 -3.58 -0.58 0.46
C ASP A 230 -2.71 -1.83 0.30
N LEU A 231 -2.11 -2.32 1.38
CA LEU A 231 -1.27 -3.52 1.31
C LEU A 231 -2.09 -4.81 1.21
N PHE A 232 -3.31 -4.85 1.78
CA PHE A 232 -4.26 -5.92 1.52
C PHE A 232 -4.61 -5.99 0.02
N GLU A 233 -4.97 -4.86 -0.57
CA GLU A 233 -5.21 -4.75 -2.01
C GLU A 233 -4.00 -5.22 -2.81
N THR A 234 -2.81 -4.69 -2.51
CA THR A 234 -1.58 -5.02 -3.24
C THR A 234 -1.29 -6.52 -3.19
N TYR A 235 -1.47 -7.16 -2.03
CA TYR A 235 -1.30 -8.60 -1.85
C TYR A 235 -2.33 -9.41 -2.67
N VAL A 236 -3.60 -9.05 -2.56
CA VAL A 236 -4.71 -9.72 -3.26
C VAL A 236 -4.59 -9.56 -4.78
N VAL A 237 -4.33 -8.33 -5.24
CA VAL A 237 -4.20 -8.04 -6.68
C VAL A 237 -3.04 -8.84 -7.27
N THR A 238 -1.87 -8.85 -6.63
CA THR A 238 -0.70 -9.52 -7.20
C THR A 238 -0.88 -11.03 -7.26
N LEU A 239 -1.40 -11.67 -6.21
CA LEU A 239 -1.72 -13.10 -6.24
C LEU A 239 -2.77 -13.40 -7.30
N GLY A 240 -3.85 -12.62 -7.34
CA GLY A 240 -4.94 -12.77 -8.30
C GLY A 240 -4.45 -12.63 -9.75
N VAL A 241 -3.66 -11.58 -10.02
CA VAL A 241 -3.13 -11.32 -11.36
C VAL A 241 -2.15 -12.40 -11.80
N THR A 242 -1.32 -12.91 -10.89
CA THR A 242 -0.44 -14.06 -11.20
C THR A 242 -1.27 -15.28 -11.58
N MET A 243 -2.33 -15.59 -10.85
CA MET A 243 -3.24 -16.70 -11.17
C MET A 243 -3.97 -16.47 -12.51
N ILE A 244 -4.48 -15.26 -12.74
CA ILE A 244 -5.14 -14.87 -14.00
C ILE A 244 -4.18 -15.01 -15.18
N SER A 245 -2.95 -14.53 -15.06
CA SER A 245 -1.96 -14.64 -16.14
C SER A 245 -1.60 -16.08 -16.46
N ILE A 246 -1.51 -16.94 -15.44
CA ILE A 246 -1.32 -18.39 -15.64
C ILE A 246 -2.52 -18.96 -16.41
N ALA A 247 -3.74 -18.62 -16.03
CA ALA A 247 -4.95 -19.12 -16.69
C ALA A 247 -5.07 -18.66 -18.15
N LEU A 248 -4.61 -17.44 -18.47
CA LEU A 248 -4.71 -16.84 -19.80
C LEU A 248 -3.56 -17.22 -20.75
N LEU A 249 -2.34 -17.34 -20.21
CA LEU A 249 -1.14 -17.45 -21.03
C LEU A 249 -0.63 -18.88 -21.15
N ILE A 250 -0.98 -19.80 -20.24
CA ILE A 250 -0.42 -21.15 -20.24
C ILE A 250 -1.44 -22.13 -20.82
N GLN A 251 -1.04 -22.78 -21.91
CA GLN A 251 -1.77 -23.90 -22.50
C GLN A 251 -1.29 -25.20 -21.84
N ALA A 252 -2.05 -25.70 -20.88
CA ALA A 252 -1.76 -26.93 -20.15
C ALA A 252 -3.06 -27.71 -19.86
N SER A 253 -2.91 -28.98 -19.47
CA SER A 253 -4.06 -29.76 -19.00
C SER A 253 -4.69 -29.11 -17.75
N GLY A 254 -5.98 -29.28 -17.55
CA GLY A 254 -6.67 -28.67 -16.40
C GLY A 254 -6.04 -29.04 -15.05
N ALA A 255 -5.48 -30.22 -14.89
CA ALA A 255 -4.78 -30.63 -13.68
C ALA A 255 -3.44 -29.92 -13.48
N GLU A 256 -2.69 -29.68 -14.54
CA GLU A 256 -1.41 -28.98 -14.51
C GLU A 256 -1.62 -27.49 -14.32
N LEU A 257 -2.58 -26.91 -15.03
CA LEU A 257 -2.97 -25.51 -14.86
C LEU A 257 -3.42 -25.23 -13.42
N MET A 258 -4.21 -26.14 -12.82
CA MET A 258 -4.60 -26.07 -11.40
C MET A 258 -3.37 -26.05 -10.48
N ARG A 259 -2.35 -26.86 -10.74
CA ARG A 259 -1.11 -26.87 -9.95
C ARG A 259 -0.40 -25.51 -10.04
N LEU A 260 -0.20 -25.02 -11.26
CA LEU A 260 0.47 -23.72 -11.49
C LEU A 260 -0.29 -22.57 -10.83
N MET A 261 -1.62 -22.50 -10.97
CA MET A 261 -2.42 -21.44 -10.37
C MET A 261 -2.44 -21.49 -8.83
N THR A 262 -2.21 -22.66 -8.23
CA THR A 262 -2.15 -22.79 -6.76
C THR A 262 -0.76 -22.51 -6.19
N LEU A 263 0.28 -22.45 -7.00
CA LEU A 263 1.65 -22.18 -6.54
C LEU A 263 1.80 -20.79 -5.89
N PRO A 264 1.29 -19.68 -6.47
CA PRO A 264 1.33 -18.37 -5.83
C PRO A 264 0.68 -18.36 -4.44
N LEU A 265 -0.44 -19.09 -4.28
CA LEU A 265 -1.14 -19.19 -3.00
C LEU A 265 -0.29 -19.91 -1.94
N LEU A 266 0.35 -21.01 -2.32
CA LEU A 266 1.21 -21.75 -1.38
C LEU A 266 2.47 -20.94 -1.04
N VAL A 267 3.08 -20.26 -1.99
CA VAL A 267 4.22 -19.36 -1.76
C VAL A 267 3.83 -18.28 -0.74
N GLY A 268 2.68 -17.59 -0.95
CA GLY A 268 2.16 -16.65 0.03
C GLY A 268 1.97 -17.28 1.41
N GLY A 269 1.41 -18.51 1.45
CA GLY A 269 1.18 -19.24 2.69
C GLY A 269 2.45 -19.59 3.47
N VAL A 270 3.46 -20.17 2.82
CA VAL A 270 4.71 -20.54 3.52
C VAL A 270 5.47 -19.31 3.98
N CYS A 271 5.42 -18.21 3.23
CA CYS A 271 6.06 -16.95 3.63
C CYS A 271 5.34 -16.24 4.78
N ILE A 272 4.05 -16.48 5.01
CA ILE A 272 3.37 -16.08 6.24
C ILE A 272 4.00 -16.78 7.44
N VAL A 273 4.25 -18.07 7.35
CA VAL A 273 4.87 -18.84 8.46
C VAL A 273 6.27 -18.32 8.74
N THR A 274 7.09 -18.06 7.73
CA THR A 274 8.43 -17.48 7.92
C THR A 274 8.37 -16.06 8.49
N SER A 275 7.37 -15.28 8.12
CA SER A 275 7.12 -13.94 8.68
C SER A 275 6.77 -14.02 10.17
N ILE A 276 5.91 -14.96 10.58
CA ILE A 276 5.61 -15.19 11.99
C ILE A 276 6.88 -15.54 12.79
N ILE A 277 7.74 -16.40 12.25
CA ILE A 277 9.03 -16.72 12.90
C ILE A 277 9.89 -15.45 13.00
N GLY A 278 9.95 -14.64 11.94
CA GLY A 278 10.67 -13.36 11.91
C GLY A 278 10.24 -12.40 13.01
N THR A 279 8.93 -12.33 13.34
CA THR A 279 8.43 -11.44 14.40
C THR A 279 9.03 -11.72 15.77
N TYR A 280 9.36 -12.96 16.09
CA TYR A 280 10.00 -13.34 17.37
C TYR A 280 11.48 -12.96 17.45
N MET A 281 12.10 -12.63 16.31
CA MET A 281 13.52 -12.25 16.24
C MET A 281 13.75 -10.75 16.45
N VAL A 282 12.69 -9.94 16.53
CA VAL A 282 12.77 -8.50 16.77
C VAL A 282 13.12 -8.22 18.23
N ARG A 283 14.43 -8.12 18.50
CA ARG A 283 14.99 -7.89 19.85
C ARG A 283 16.25 -7.01 19.73
N LEU A 284 16.37 -6.00 20.60
CA LEU A 284 17.52 -5.08 20.60
C LEU A 284 18.85 -5.83 20.78
N GLY A 285 18.97 -6.65 21.82
CA GLY A 285 20.17 -7.46 22.07
C GLY A 285 21.48 -6.64 22.13
N GLY A 286 21.41 -5.38 22.57
CA GLY A 286 22.54 -4.44 22.61
C GLY A 286 22.82 -3.69 21.29
N GLY A 287 22.00 -3.89 20.24
CA GLY A 287 22.08 -3.18 18.96
C GLY A 287 21.13 -1.98 18.86
N THR A 288 21.03 -1.42 17.64
CA THR A 288 20.11 -0.33 17.32
C THR A 288 18.67 -0.83 17.15
N ILE A 289 17.69 0.06 17.25
CA ILE A 289 16.26 -0.25 17.01
C ILE A 289 16.06 -0.76 15.58
N MET A 290 16.60 -0.06 14.58
CA MET A 290 16.55 -0.47 13.17
C MET A 290 17.19 -1.85 12.97
N GLY A 291 18.35 -2.11 13.60
CA GLY A 291 19.01 -3.41 13.55
C GLY A 291 18.16 -4.54 14.16
N ALA A 292 17.36 -4.26 15.19
CA ALA A 292 16.41 -5.22 15.77
C ALA A 292 15.26 -5.54 14.79
N LEU A 293 14.71 -4.54 14.12
CA LEU A 293 13.66 -4.70 13.11
C LEU A 293 14.18 -5.47 11.89
N TYR A 294 15.38 -5.16 11.42
CA TYR A 294 16.01 -5.87 10.31
C TYR A 294 16.37 -7.33 10.66
N LYS A 295 16.71 -7.66 11.89
CA LYS A 295 16.85 -9.08 12.27
C LYS A 295 15.58 -9.87 11.98
N GLY A 296 14.41 -9.34 12.33
CA GLY A 296 13.14 -9.97 12.02
C GLY A 296 12.91 -10.10 10.51
N PHE A 297 13.11 -9.02 9.78
CA PHE A 297 12.92 -8.96 8.32
C PHE A 297 13.85 -9.93 7.57
N PHE A 298 15.15 -9.88 7.83
CA PHE A 298 16.12 -10.78 7.18
C PHE A 298 15.94 -12.24 7.59
N THR A 299 15.55 -12.51 8.85
CA THR A 299 15.22 -13.88 9.26
C THR A 299 14.05 -14.42 8.45
N SER A 300 12.97 -13.64 8.32
CA SER A 300 11.82 -14.02 7.48
C SER A 300 12.25 -14.27 6.03
N THR A 301 13.00 -13.35 5.42
CA THR A 301 13.46 -13.44 4.04
C THR A 301 14.36 -14.66 3.80
N ILE A 302 15.34 -14.90 4.67
CA ILE A 302 16.26 -16.03 4.52
C ILE A 302 15.51 -17.37 4.67
N LEU A 303 14.59 -17.47 5.62
CA LEU A 303 13.78 -18.68 5.81
C LEU A 303 12.79 -18.89 4.64
N SER A 304 12.38 -17.83 3.96
CA SER A 304 11.51 -17.92 2.79
C SER A 304 12.19 -18.57 1.59
N ILE A 305 13.52 -18.49 1.45
CA ILE A 305 14.26 -19.11 0.34
C ILE A 305 14.01 -20.63 0.29
N PRO A 306 14.38 -21.42 1.32
CA PRO A 306 14.11 -22.86 1.30
C PRO A 306 12.59 -23.18 1.33
N ALA A 307 11.76 -22.34 1.98
CA ALA A 307 10.31 -22.55 2.01
C ALA A 307 9.68 -22.43 0.61
N ILE A 308 10.08 -21.43 -0.18
CA ILE A 308 9.64 -21.25 -1.57
C ILE A 308 10.15 -22.40 -2.44
N TYR A 309 11.40 -22.84 -2.28
CA TYR A 309 11.94 -23.98 -3.00
C TYR A 309 11.10 -25.24 -2.76
N LEU A 310 10.86 -25.56 -1.50
CA LEU A 310 10.08 -26.73 -1.11
C LEU A 310 8.62 -26.66 -1.58
N ALA A 311 8.02 -25.45 -1.52
CA ALA A 311 6.66 -25.21 -2.04
C ALA A 311 6.61 -25.43 -3.55
N THR A 312 7.57 -24.91 -4.30
CA THR A 312 7.66 -25.08 -5.75
C THR A 312 7.85 -26.55 -6.12
N GLN A 313 8.75 -27.24 -5.43
CA GLN A 313 8.98 -28.68 -5.65
C GLN A 313 7.75 -29.51 -5.28
N TYR A 314 7.07 -29.18 -4.18
CA TYR A 314 5.86 -29.89 -3.77
C TYR A 314 4.72 -29.76 -4.80
N VAL A 315 4.55 -28.58 -5.40
CA VAL A 315 3.46 -28.32 -6.35
C VAL A 315 3.80 -28.88 -7.74
N LEU A 316 5.02 -28.65 -8.24
CA LEU A 316 5.41 -28.96 -9.59
C LEU A 316 6.05 -30.35 -9.75
N GLY A 317 6.59 -30.91 -8.65
CA GLY A 317 7.34 -32.18 -8.66
C GLY A 317 8.74 -32.00 -9.23
N ASP A 318 8.95 -32.38 -10.48
CA ASP A 318 10.24 -32.18 -11.17
C ASP A 318 10.41 -30.71 -11.59
N LEU A 319 11.35 -30.02 -10.96
CA LEU A 319 11.63 -28.60 -11.24
C LEU A 319 12.34 -28.36 -12.57
N HIS A 320 12.91 -29.40 -13.19
CA HIS A 320 13.58 -29.30 -14.48
C HIS A 320 12.67 -29.63 -15.67
N ARG A 321 11.45 -30.04 -15.38
CA ARG A 321 10.46 -30.28 -16.42
C ARG A 321 10.06 -28.95 -17.08
N VAL A 322 10.05 -28.96 -18.42
CA VAL A 322 9.64 -27.80 -19.22
C VAL A 322 8.12 -27.64 -19.14
N ILE A 323 7.69 -26.40 -18.92
CA ILE A 323 6.30 -25.97 -18.82
C ILE A 323 6.07 -24.93 -19.92
N GLY A 324 4.99 -25.09 -20.71
CA GLY A 324 4.69 -24.18 -21.83
C GLY A 324 5.55 -24.44 -23.07
N GLY A 325 5.25 -23.74 -24.18
CA GLY A 325 5.90 -23.90 -25.49
C GLY A 325 5.21 -24.96 -26.38
N ALA A 326 5.58 -24.98 -27.66
CA ALA A 326 5.00 -25.85 -28.70
C ALA A 326 5.15 -27.38 -28.48
N GLY A 327 5.77 -27.82 -27.38
CA GLY A 327 5.96 -29.22 -27.04
C GLY A 327 4.77 -29.90 -26.32
N PHE A 328 3.72 -29.17 -26.01
CA PHE A 328 2.49 -29.69 -25.39
C PHE A 328 1.34 -29.95 -26.36
N LEU A 329 1.60 -29.84 -27.67
CA LEU A 329 0.62 -30.31 -28.67
C LEU A 329 0.60 -31.83 -28.63
N ASP A 330 -0.59 -32.38 -28.31
CA ASP A 330 -0.83 -33.81 -28.44
C ASP A 330 -0.50 -34.21 -29.89
N PRO A 331 0.42 -35.17 -30.11
CA PRO A 331 0.78 -35.58 -31.48
C PRO A 331 -0.36 -36.12 -32.31
N ALA A 332 -1.55 -36.26 -31.72
CA ALA A 332 -2.75 -36.81 -32.37
C ALA A 332 -3.64 -35.74 -33.07
N THR A 333 -3.37 -34.43 -32.90
CA THR A 333 -4.16 -33.37 -33.55
C THR A 333 -3.25 -32.37 -34.26
N ASP A 334 -2.69 -32.83 -35.39
CA ASP A 334 -1.88 -32.01 -36.31
C ASP A 334 -2.81 -31.14 -37.17
N ASP A 335 -3.38 -30.09 -36.60
CA ASP A 335 -4.16 -29.08 -37.36
C ASP A 335 -3.46 -27.72 -37.36
N LEU A 336 -2.70 -27.51 -38.45
CA LEU A 336 -1.84 -26.35 -38.71
C LEU A 336 -2.61 -25.07 -39.06
N THR A 337 -3.88 -24.90 -38.65
CA THR A 337 -4.73 -23.79 -39.10
C THR A 337 -5.02 -22.70 -38.07
N THR A 338 -4.49 -22.77 -36.87
CA THR A 338 -4.56 -21.64 -35.94
C THR A 338 -3.23 -20.87 -35.97
N GLN A 339 -3.20 -19.78 -36.74
CA GLN A 339 -2.22 -18.70 -36.53
C GLN A 339 -2.48 -18.14 -35.12
N ALA A 340 -1.86 -18.78 -34.11
CA ALA A 340 -1.76 -18.20 -32.78
C ALA A 340 -1.03 -16.86 -32.92
N ALA A 341 -1.57 -15.82 -32.32
CA ALA A 341 -0.88 -14.58 -32.09
C ALA A 341 0.56 -14.89 -31.60
N PRO A 342 1.59 -14.10 -31.96
CA PRO A 342 2.97 -14.39 -31.61
C PRO A 342 3.02 -14.72 -30.12
N SER A 343 3.35 -15.97 -29.81
CA SER A 343 3.20 -16.55 -28.48
C SER A 343 4.04 -15.75 -27.48
N LEU A 344 3.37 -14.99 -26.62
CA LEU A 344 3.96 -14.38 -25.42
C LEU A 344 4.43 -15.46 -24.42
N THR A 345 4.24 -16.74 -24.74
CA THR A 345 4.57 -17.89 -23.92
C THR A 345 5.95 -18.45 -24.30
N GLN A 346 6.96 -17.95 -23.60
CA GLN A 346 8.24 -18.59 -23.53
C GLN A 346 8.12 -19.90 -22.74
N SER A 347 8.76 -21.00 -23.20
CA SER A 347 8.90 -22.21 -22.40
C SER A 347 9.81 -21.95 -21.20
N PHE A 348 9.44 -22.42 -20.03
CA PHE A 348 10.19 -22.25 -18.78
C PHE A 348 10.12 -23.54 -17.94
N THR A 349 10.93 -23.61 -16.91
CA THR A 349 10.96 -24.72 -15.96
C THR A 349 10.48 -24.26 -14.57
N GLY A 350 10.19 -25.19 -13.67
CA GLY A 350 9.92 -24.89 -12.27
C GLY A 350 11.10 -24.19 -11.58
N MET A 351 12.34 -24.48 -12.04
CA MET A 351 13.54 -23.82 -11.55
C MET A 351 13.61 -22.34 -12.00
N ASP A 352 13.15 -22.03 -13.21
CA ASP A 352 13.08 -20.64 -13.69
C ASP A 352 12.05 -19.82 -12.88
N LEU A 353 10.94 -20.44 -12.49
CA LEU A 353 9.98 -19.81 -11.57
C LEU A 353 10.60 -19.57 -10.20
N PHE A 354 11.34 -20.55 -9.65
CA PHE A 354 12.05 -20.36 -8.39
C PHE A 354 13.05 -19.21 -8.46
N TRP A 355 13.88 -19.13 -9.52
CA TRP A 355 14.80 -18.01 -9.68
C TRP A 355 14.08 -16.67 -9.88
N SER A 356 12.96 -16.65 -10.60
CA SER A 356 12.13 -15.45 -10.71
C SER A 356 11.62 -14.98 -9.33
N MET A 357 11.23 -15.90 -8.46
CA MET A 357 10.86 -15.58 -7.07
C MET A 357 12.04 -15.07 -6.25
N MET A 358 13.24 -15.62 -6.46
CA MET A 358 14.46 -15.11 -5.81
C MET A 358 14.78 -13.68 -6.24
N ILE A 359 14.56 -13.32 -7.52
CA ILE A 359 14.67 -11.94 -8.00
C ILE A 359 13.71 -11.03 -7.18
N GLY A 360 12.46 -11.45 -6.98
CA GLY A 360 11.51 -10.69 -6.17
C GLY A 360 11.99 -10.43 -4.74
N LEU A 361 12.57 -11.43 -4.07
CA LEU A 361 13.13 -11.26 -2.72
C LEU A 361 14.34 -10.31 -2.72
N VAL A 362 15.23 -10.42 -3.72
CA VAL A 362 16.38 -9.52 -3.87
C VAL A 362 15.93 -8.08 -4.11
N VAL A 363 14.96 -7.87 -5.00
CA VAL A 363 14.36 -6.55 -5.27
C VAL A 363 13.77 -5.95 -3.99
N THR A 364 13.07 -6.76 -3.19
CA THR A 364 12.55 -6.29 -1.88
C THR A 364 13.68 -5.76 -1.00
N GLY A 365 14.76 -6.53 -0.83
CA GLY A 365 15.90 -6.12 -0.02
C GLY A 365 16.59 -4.85 -0.54
N LEU A 366 16.75 -4.74 -1.87
CA LEU A 366 17.37 -3.57 -2.51
C LEU A 366 16.50 -2.32 -2.39
N ILE A 367 15.19 -2.42 -2.60
CA ILE A 367 14.29 -1.27 -2.45
C ILE A 367 14.25 -0.80 -1.00
N VAL A 368 14.20 -1.71 -0.02
CA VAL A 368 14.29 -1.39 1.40
C VAL A 368 15.57 -0.61 1.69
N TRP A 369 16.73 -1.10 1.24
CA TRP A 369 18.02 -0.46 1.45
C TRP A 369 18.16 0.89 0.74
N ILE A 370 17.68 1.01 -0.50
CA ILE A 370 17.73 2.27 -1.27
C ILE A 370 16.82 3.32 -0.62
N THR A 371 15.63 2.93 -0.18
CA THR A 371 14.71 3.87 0.48
C THR A 371 15.29 4.36 1.80
N GLU A 372 15.91 3.46 2.60
CA GLU A 372 16.63 3.85 3.81
C GLU A 372 17.78 4.83 3.50
N TYR A 373 18.53 4.61 2.42
CA TYR A 373 19.57 5.55 2.00
C TYR A 373 19.03 6.96 1.75
N TYR A 374 17.86 7.08 1.09
CA TYR A 374 17.28 8.40 0.80
C TYR A 374 16.58 9.04 1.99
N THR A 375 16.11 8.25 2.96
CA THR A 375 15.29 8.75 4.08
C THR A 375 16.00 8.66 5.44
N GLY A 376 17.11 7.96 5.57
CA GLY A 376 17.81 7.79 6.84
C GLY A 376 18.66 9.01 7.22
N THR A 377 18.60 9.44 8.49
CA THR A 377 19.34 10.58 9.04
C THR A 377 20.86 10.45 8.94
N ASN A 378 21.36 9.24 8.81
CA ASN A 378 22.79 8.95 8.69
C ASN A 378 23.35 9.18 7.29
N HIS A 379 22.50 9.43 6.28
CA HIS A 379 22.89 9.48 4.88
C HIS A 379 22.89 10.89 4.28
N ARG A 380 23.62 11.04 3.16
CA ARG A 380 23.79 12.31 2.44
C ARG A 380 22.46 13.01 2.09
N PRO A 381 21.42 12.33 1.57
CA PRO A 381 20.20 13.00 1.14
C PRO A 381 19.57 13.84 2.26
N VAL A 382 19.28 13.23 3.39
CA VAL A 382 18.67 13.89 4.56
C VAL A 382 19.56 15.00 5.09
N ARG A 383 20.87 14.74 5.26
CA ARG A 383 21.83 15.75 5.75
C ARG A 383 21.97 16.93 4.82
N SER A 384 21.82 16.73 3.50
CA SER A 384 21.88 17.82 2.52
C SER A 384 20.67 18.76 2.63
N ILE A 385 19.48 18.23 2.92
CA ILE A 385 18.28 19.03 3.17
C ILE A 385 18.43 19.80 4.49
N ALA A 386 18.90 19.15 5.54
CA ALA A 386 19.15 19.78 6.83
C ALA A 386 20.18 20.94 6.71
N LYS A 387 21.24 20.73 5.94
CA LYS A 387 22.23 21.80 5.68
C LYS A 387 21.63 22.95 4.86
N ALA A 388 20.80 22.67 3.86
CA ALA A 388 20.14 23.71 3.07
C ALA A 388 19.16 24.55 3.92
N SER A 389 18.67 24.02 5.04
CA SER A 389 17.81 24.73 5.99
C SER A 389 18.54 25.90 6.70
N GLU A 390 19.87 25.87 6.80
CA GLU A 390 20.66 26.98 7.38
C GLU A 390 20.54 28.27 6.57
N THR A 391 20.28 28.16 5.27
CA THR A 391 20.14 29.32 4.37
C THR A 391 18.70 29.77 4.18
N GLY A 392 17.71 29.02 4.70
CA GLY A 392 16.32 29.46 4.80
C GLY A 392 15.31 28.48 4.17
N HIS A 393 14.04 28.88 4.19
CA HIS A 393 12.90 28.08 3.76
C HIS A 393 12.96 27.68 2.27
N GLY A 394 13.27 28.65 1.39
CA GLY A 394 13.33 28.40 -0.05
C GLY A 394 14.40 27.38 -0.45
N THR A 395 15.57 27.45 0.15
CA THR A 395 16.68 26.51 -0.11
C THR A 395 16.41 25.12 0.43
N ASN A 396 15.73 25.00 1.57
CA ASN A 396 15.24 23.71 2.06
C ASN A 396 14.27 23.06 1.05
N VAL A 397 13.26 23.81 0.57
CA VAL A 397 12.27 23.29 -0.40
C VAL A 397 12.95 22.87 -1.71
N ILE A 398 13.88 23.69 -2.24
CA ILE A 398 14.63 23.37 -3.46
C ILE A 398 15.43 22.06 -3.28
N GLN A 399 16.16 21.94 -2.18
CA GLN A 399 16.99 20.76 -1.94
C GLN A 399 16.16 19.50 -1.75
N GLY A 400 15.03 19.59 -1.05
CA GLY A 400 14.13 18.47 -0.87
C GLY A 400 13.49 18.01 -2.19
N LEU A 401 13.06 18.96 -3.06
CA LEU A 401 12.58 18.63 -4.40
C LEU A 401 13.68 17.96 -5.24
N ALA A 402 14.92 18.42 -5.15
CA ALA A 402 16.06 17.81 -5.85
C ALA A 402 16.28 16.35 -5.38
N ILE A 403 16.25 16.09 -4.08
CA ILE A 403 16.37 14.74 -3.51
C ILE A 403 15.15 13.88 -3.90
N SER A 404 13.94 14.45 -3.91
CA SER A 404 12.72 13.78 -4.35
C SER A 404 12.87 13.24 -5.79
N LEU A 405 13.35 14.05 -6.72
CA LEU A 405 13.60 13.64 -8.10
C LEU A 405 14.75 12.61 -8.19
N GLU A 406 15.87 12.85 -7.49
CA GLU A 406 17.03 11.95 -7.46
C GLU A 406 16.64 10.53 -6.96
N SER A 407 15.76 10.45 -5.97
CA SER A 407 15.36 9.19 -5.34
C SER A 407 14.67 8.19 -6.26
N THR A 408 14.21 8.62 -7.43
CA THR A 408 13.58 7.75 -8.43
C THR A 408 14.59 6.87 -9.18
N ALA A 409 15.85 7.29 -9.27
CA ALA A 409 16.82 6.69 -10.17
C ALA A 409 17.17 5.24 -9.80
N LEU A 410 17.64 4.99 -8.57
CA LEU A 410 18.09 3.67 -8.15
C LEU A 410 16.94 2.64 -8.09
N PRO A 411 15.76 2.93 -7.51
CA PRO A 411 14.66 1.98 -7.52
C PRO A 411 14.22 1.61 -8.93
N THR A 412 14.15 2.58 -9.84
CA THR A 412 13.79 2.33 -11.24
C THR A 412 14.79 1.40 -11.93
N LEU A 413 16.10 1.62 -11.73
CA LEU A 413 17.13 0.73 -12.29
C LEU A 413 17.00 -0.70 -11.74
N VAL A 414 16.74 -0.86 -10.46
CA VAL A 414 16.50 -2.18 -9.84
C VAL A 414 15.29 -2.87 -10.48
N ILE A 415 14.18 -2.13 -10.64
CA ILE A 415 12.95 -2.67 -11.27
C ILE A 415 13.23 -3.04 -12.73
N VAL A 416 13.92 -2.20 -13.50
CA VAL A 416 14.26 -2.48 -14.91
C VAL A 416 15.08 -3.76 -15.03
N VAL A 417 16.13 -3.93 -14.20
CA VAL A 417 16.94 -5.14 -14.20
C VAL A 417 16.10 -6.36 -13.81
N ALA A 418 15.26 -6.23 -12.79
CA ALA A 418 14.37 -7.30 -12.33
C ALA A 418 13.40 -7.75 -13.43
N VAL A 419 12.77 -6.79 -14.13
CA VAL A 419 11.87 -7.08 -15.26
C VAL A 419 12.61 -7.83 -16.37
N ILE A 420 13.79 -7.35 -16.78
CA ILE A 420 14.56 -7.98 -17.85
C ILE A 420 14.93 -9.42 -17.47
N VAL A 421 15.49 -9.63 -16.28
CA VAL A 421 15.97 -10.96 -15.87
C VAL A 421 14.81 -11.93 -15.64
N ALA A 422 13.74 -11.50 -14.96
CA ALA A 422 12.55 -12.32 -14.74
C ALA A 422 11.86 -12.68 -16.07
N TYR A 423 11.80 -11.73 -17.02
CA TYR A 423 11.25 -11.97 -18.34
C TYR A 423 12.08 -12.97 -19.15
N GLN A 424 13.40 -12.91 -19.07
CA GLN A 424 14.29 -13.88 -19.75
C GLN A 424 14.15 -15.30 -19.16
N LEU A 425 13.83 -15.45 -17.87
CA LEU A 425 13.63 -16.74 -17.23
C LEU A 425 12.30 -17.39 -17.62
N ALA A 426 11.19 -16.68 -17.52
CA ALA A 426 9.86 -17.25 -17.70
C ALA A 426 8.83 -16.28 -18.32
N GLY A 427 9.29 -15.32 -19.12
CA GLY A 427 8.41 -14.34 -19.77
C GLY A 427 7.63 -13.51 -18.75
N ILE A 428 6.41 -13.11 -19.10
CA ILE A 428 5.50 -12.35 -18.22
C ILE A 428 5.20 -13.13 -16.93
N ILE A 429 5.13 -14.46 -17.00
CA ILE A 429 4.91 -15.33 -15.82
C ILE A 429 6.07 -15.20 -14.83
N GLY A 430 7.31 -15.06 -15.31
CA GLY A 430 8.47 -14.81 -14.45
C GLY A 430 8.35 -13.49 -13.68
N ILE A 431 7.88 -12.42 -14.34
CA ILE A 431 7.61 -11.12 -13.69
C ILE A 431 6.50 -11.28 -12.63
N ALA A 432 5.44 -12.03 -12.94
CA ALA A 432 4.32 -12.28 -12.03
C ALA A 432 4.77 -13.03 -10.76
N PHE A 433 5.62 -14.05 -10.90
CA PHE A 433 6.19 -14.78 -9.75
C PHE A 433 7.22 -13.96 -8.98
N ALA A 434 7.99 -13.09 -9.62
CA ALA A 434 8.86 -12.14 -8.92
C ALA A 434 8.02 -11.17 -8.05
N ALA A 435 6.94 -10.59 -8.59
CA ALA A 435 6.01 -9.75 -7.84
C ALA A 435 5.33 -10.52 -6.69
N THR A 436 4.92 -11.77 -6.92
CA THR A 436 4.36 -12.65 -5.90
C THR A 436 5.33 -12.87 -4.73
N ALA A 437 6.60 -13.15 -5.01
CA ALA A 437 7.60 -13.37 -3.97
C ALA A 437 7.95 -12.09 -3.21
N MET A 438 7.98 -10.94 -3.87
CA MET A 438 8.06 -9.65 -3.17
C MET A 438 6.95 -9.58 -2.12
N LEU A 439 5.69 -9.73 -2.51
CA LEU A 439 4.55 -9.56 -1.63
C LEU A 439 4.33 -10.71 -0.64
N ALA A 440 4.96 -11.85 -0.86
CA ALA A 440 4.97 -12.93 0.13
C ALA A 440 5.57 -12.51 1.48
N GLN A 441 6.42 -11.45 1.51
CA GLN A 441 6.95 -10.85 2.74
C GLN A 441 6.01 -9.80 3.37
N ALA A 442 4.81 -9.57 2.82
CA ALA A 442 3.90 -8.51 3.26
C ALA A 442 3.59 -8.58 4.76
N GLY A 443 3.44 -9.77 5.35
CA GLY A 443 3.18 -9.92 6.78
C GLY A 443 4.24 -9.24 7.65
N MET A 444 5.52 -9.37 7.31
CA MET A 444 6.61 -8.74 8.04
C MET A 444 6.78 -7.26 7.69
N VAL A 445 6.66 -6.91 6.41
CA VAL A 445 6.82 -5.53 5.94
C VAL A 445 5.70 -4.63 6.48
N VAL A 446 4.45 -5.10 6.48
CA VAL A 446 3.31 -4.37 7.08
C VAL A 446 3.47 -4.22 8.60
N ALA A 447 4.07 -5.23 9.26
CA ALA A 447 4.37 -5.12 10.70
C ALA A 447 5.38 -4.01 11.00
N LEU A 448 6.36 -3.79 10.12
CA LEU A 448 7.32 -2.69 10.21
C LEU A 448 6.67 -1.33 9.97
N ASP A 449 5.71 -1.24 9.08
CA ASP A 449 4.99 0.00 8.77
C ASP A 449 4.06 0.39 9.93
N ALA A 450 3.15 -0.51 10.30
CA ALA A 450 2.19 -0.25 11.37
C ALA A 450 2.82 -0.10 12.78
N TYR A 451 4.12 -0.36 12.92
CA TYR A 451 4.90 0.02 14.09
C TYR A 451 5.02 1.54 14.22
N GLY A 452 5.23 2.26 13.09
CA GLY A 452 5.48 3.70 13.06
C GLY A 452 4.38 4.53 13.74
N PRO A 453 3.11 4.47 13.31
CA PRO A 453 2.02 5.25 13.92
C PRO A 453 1.83 4.96 15.42
N VAL A 454 2.16 3.76 15.87
CA VAL A 454 2.06 3.42 17.30
C VAL A 454 3.16 4.09 18.12
N THR A 455 4.37 4.21 17.58
CA THR A 455 5.48 4.88 18.28
C THR A 455 5.33 6.39 18.28
N ASP A 456 4.85 6.98 17.20
CA ASP A 456 4.52 8.38 17.05
C ASP A 456 3.50 8.80 18.11
N ASN A 457 2.33 8.17 18.09
CA ASN A 457 1.28 8.40 19.09
C ASN A 457 1.71 8.10 20.54
N ALA A 458 2.62 7.13 20.76
CA ALA A 458 3.14 6.87 22.11
C ALA A 458 3.98 8.06 22.60
N GLY A 459 4.71 8.74 21.69
CA GLY A 459 5.41 9.99 21.96
C GLY A 459 4.44 11.10 22.32
N GLY A 460 3.40 11.32 21.51
CA GLY A 460 2.37 12.32 21.79
C GLY A 460 1.67 12.09 23.12
N ILE A 461 1.31 10.84 23.44
CA ILE A 461 0.71 10.52 24.76
C ILE A 461 1.71 10.78 25.91
N ALA A 462 3.00 10.48 25.72
CA ALA A 462 4.02 10.75 26.73
C ALA A 462 4.15 12.24 27.03
N GLU A 463 4.17 13.08 26.00
CA GLU A 463 4.20 14.55 26.10
C GLU A 463 2.93 15.09 26.78
N MET A 464 1.76 14.79 26.22
CA MET A 464 0.48 15.25 26.77
C MET A 464 0.25 14.81 28.21
N ALA A 465 0.71 13.61 28.60
CA ALA A 465 0.59 13.12 29.97
C ALA A 465 1.61 13.72 30.91
N GLY A 466 2.65 14.39 30.41
CA GLY A 466 3.75 14.94 31.20
C GLY A 466 4.60 13.85 31.83
N LEU A 467 4.95 12.81 31.05
CA LEU A 467 5.84 11.74 31.53
C LEU A 467 7.27 12.26 31.68
N PRO A 468 8.12 11.58 32.48
CA PRO A 468 9.51 11.98 32.65
C PRO A 468 10.29 12.03 31.32
N ASP A 469 11.27 12.93 31.21
CA ASP A 469 12.07 13.17 30.00
C ASP A 469 12.77 11.92 29.46
N ASP A 470 13.17 11.00 30.32
CA ASP A 470 13.79 9.72 29.91
C ASP A 470 12.81 8.80 29.17
N VAL A 471 11.52 8.92 29.48
CA VAL A 471 10.46 8.19 28.75
C VAL A 471 10.24 8.83 27.39
N ARG A 472 10.19 10.18 27.33
CA ARG A 472 10.08 10.92 26.07
C ARG A 472 11.25 10.59 25.14
N GLN A 473 12.50 10.61 25.65
CA GLN A 473 13.67 10.22 24.87
C GLN A 473 13.58 8.80 24.29
N ARG A 474 12.98 7.86 25.03
CA ARG A 474 12.77 6.48 24.52
C ARG A 474 11.68 6.43 23.44
N THR A 475 10.58 7.16 23.61
CA THR A 475 9.52 7.21 22.61
C THR A 475 9.99 7.92 21.33
N ASP A 476 10.74 9.01 21.45
CA ASP A 476 11.33 9.74 20.31
C ASP A 476 12.32 8.86 19.53
N ALA A 477 13.14 8.07 20.25
CA ALA A 477 14.05 7.12 19.61
C ALA A 477 13.31 6.00 18.84
N LEU A 478 12.15 5.56 19.33
CA LEU A 478 11.29 4.59 18.64
C LEU A 478 10.63 5.22 17.42
N ASP A 479 10.13 6.46 17.54
CA ASP A 479 9.46 7.17 16.49
C ASP A 479 10.39 7.56 15.33
N ALA A 480 11.61 8.02 15.59
CA ALA A 480 12.60 8.29 14.57
C ALA A 480 12.88 7.09 13.65
N VAL A 481 12.84 5.87 14.19
CA VAL A 481 12.92 4.64 13.41
C VAL A 481 11.59 4.34 12.71
N GLY A 482 10.47 4.66 13.34
CA GLY A 482 9.12 4.52 12.78
C GLY A 482 8.95 5.27 11.45
N ASN A 483 9.45 6.49 11.35
CA ASN A 483 9.40 7.30 10.12
C ASN A 483 10.20 6.67 8.98
N THR A 484 11.36 6.08 9.28
CA THR A 484 12.15 5.36 8.28
C THR A 484 11.43 4.10 7.81
N THR A 485 10.83 3.33 8.72
CA THR A 485 10.10 2.11 8.33
C THR A 485 8.83 2.42 7.52
N LYS A 486 8.10 3.49 7.85
CA LYS A 486 6.97 3.99 7.04
C LYS A 486 7.41 4.28 5.58
N ALA A 487 8.54 4.96 5.37
CA ALA A 487 9.06 5.27 4.04
C ALA A 487 9.50 3.99 3.29
N VAL A 488 10.21 3.08 3.96
CA VAL A 488 10.67 1.81 3.41
C VAL A 488 9.52 0.96 2.90
N THR A 489 8.43 0.86 3.66
CA THR A 489 7.25 0.07 3.28
C THR A 489 6.53 0.66 2.08
N LYS A 490 6.44 1.99 1.99
CA LYS A 490 5.87 2.67 0.81
C LYS A 490 6.68 2.39 -0.45
N GLY A 491 8.02 2.45 -0.37
CA GLY A 491 8.91 2.07 -1.47
C GLY A 491 8.69 0.62 -1.93
N TYR A 492 8.59 -0.31 -1.00
CA TYR A 492 8.27 -1.71 -1.26
C TYR A 492 6.91 -1.89 -1.96
N ALA A 493 5.86 -1.23 -1.47
CA ALA A 493 4.53 -1.31 -2.05
C ALA A 493 4.50 -0.78 -3.50
N ILE A 494 5.19 0.33 -3.76
CA ILE A 494 5.28 0.93 -5.10
C ILE A 494 6.07 0.03 -6.06
N GLY A 495 7.20 -0.51 -5.63
CA GLY A 495 8.00 -1.43 -6.44
C GLY A 495 7.23 -2.69 -6.86
N SER A 496 6.50 -3.28 -5.92
CA SER A 496 5.65 -4.46 -6.20
C SER A 496 4.46 -4.13 -7.10
N ALA A 497 3.86 -2.93 -6.93
CA ALA A 497 2.78 -2.49 -7.80
C ALA A 497 3.24 -2.26 -9.24
N GLY A 498 4.45 -1.74 -9.46
CA GLY A 498 5.03 -1.58 -10.79
C GLY A 498 5.15 -2.91 -11.53
N LEU A 499 5.67 -3.95 -10.87
CA LEU A 499 5.75 -5.30 -11.46
C LEU A 499 4.36 -5.90 -11.71
N ALA A 500 3.45 -5.83 -10.73
CA ALA A 500 2.10 -6.36 -10.87
C ALA A 500 1.30 -5.66 -11.98
N ALA A 501 1.48 -4.35 -12.15
CA ALA A 501 0.78 -3.59 -13.18
C ALA A 501 1.25 -3.95 -14.60
N LEU A 502 2.53 -4.29 -14.80
CA LEU A 502 3.02 -4.82 -16.08
C LEU A 502 2.35 -6.17 -16.42
N VAL A 503 2.14 -7.01 -15.41
CA VAL A 503 1.43 -8.29 -15.57
C VAL A 503 -0.06 -8.07 -15.89
N LEU A 504 -0.70 -7.08 -15.25
CA LEU A 504 -2.08 -6.66 -15.57
C LEU A 504 -2.21 -6.17 -17.01
N PHE A 505 -1.24 -5.41 -17.50
CA PHE A 505 -1.22 -4.99 -18.90
C PHE A 505 -1.10 -6.19 -19.85
N GLY A 506 -0.26 -7.18 -19.52
CA GLY A 506 -0.17 -8.44 -20.27
C GLY A 506 -1.52 -9.19 -20.30
N ALA A 507 -2.23 -9.22 -19.17
CA ALA A 507 -3.58 -9.78 -19.10
C ALA A 507 -4.57 -8.98 -19.98
N TYR A 508 -4.50 -7.65 -19.96
CA TYR A 508 -5.34 -6.79 -20.82
C TYR A 508 -5.18 -7.10 -22.32
N THR A 509 -3.94 -7.21 -22.81
CA THR A 509 -3.70 -7.51 -24.22
C THR A 509 -4.17 -8.91 -24.62
N THR A 510 -4.05 -9.88 -23.72
CA THR A 510 -4.51 -11.26 -23.94
C THR A 510 -6.03 -11.35 -23.92
N ASP A 511 -6.69 -10.71 -22.96
CA ASP A 511 -8.16 -10.66 -22.89
C ASP A 511 -8.76 -9.92 -24.06
N LEU A 512 -8.14 -8.82 -24.50
CA LEU A 512 -8.55 -8.09 -25.69
C LEU A 512 -8.55 -8.98 -26.93
N ALA A 513 -7.48 -9.70 -27.18
CA ALA A 513 -7.37 -10.63 -28.31
C ALA A 513 -8.39 -11.78 -28.22
N THR A 514 -8.75 -12.21 -27.01
CA THR A 514 -9.69 -13.31 -26.79
C THR A 514 -11.15 -12.88 -26.89
N TYR A 515 -11.50 -11.73 -26.30
CA TYR A 515 -12.88 -11.22 -26.33
C TYR A 515 -13.25 -10.60 -27.68
N PHE A 516 -12.27 -10.01 -28.37
CA PHE A 516 -12.47 -9.28 -29.63
C PHE A 516 -11.54 -9.78 -30.74
N PRO A 517 -11.62 -11.06 -31.14
CA PRO A 517 -10.70 -11.65 -32.14
C PRO A 517 -10.81 -11.00 -33.53
N ASP A 518 -11.96 -10.41 -33.85
CA ASP A 518 -12.19 -9.74 -35.12
C ASP A 518 -11.70 -8.28 -35.15
N VAL A 519 -11.25 -7.74 -34.01
CA VAL A 519 -10.77 -6.35 -33.90
C VAL A 519 -9.25 -6.34 -33.89
N THR A 520 -8.64 -5.97 -35.00
CA THR A 520 -7.19 -5.78 -35.08
C THR A 520 -6.79 -4.47 -34.40
N VAL A 521 -6.10 -4.55 -33.25
CA VAL A 521 -5.63 -3.39 -32.51
C VAL A 521 -4.13 -3.21 -32.75
N ASP A 522 -3.77 -2.04 -33.29
CA ASP A 522 -2.36 -1.67 -33.51
C ASP A 522 -1.84 -0.83 -32.34
N PHE A 523 -0.91 -1.42 -31.56
CA PHE A 523 -0.19 -0.78 -30.45
C PHE A 523 1.12 -0.12 -30.86
N SER A 524 1.41 0.01 -32.16
CA SER A 524 2.63 0.68 -32.61
C SER A 524 2.64 2.17 -32.24
N LEU A 525 3.82 2.71 -31.96
CA LEU A 525 3.99 4.14 -31.67
C LEU A 525 3.71 5.05 -32.89
N SER A 526 3.56 4.49 -34.08
CA SER A 526 3.11 5.22 -35.29
C SER A 526 1.61 5.50 -35.27
N ASN A 527 0.84 4.78 -34.45
CA ASN A 527 -0.59 5.01 -34.28
C ASN A 527 -0.82 6.21 -33.35
N PRO A 528 -1.44 7.32 -33.84
CA PRO A 528 -1.63 8.52 -33.02
C PRO A 528 -2.51 8.29 -31.79
N TYR A 529 -3.43 7.33 -31.83
CA TYR A 529 -4.29 7.01 -30.70
C TYR A 529 -3.54 6.30 -29.56
N VAL A 530 -2.45 5.60 -29.86
CA VAL A 530 -1.51 5.07 -28.87
C VAL A 530 -0.79 6.21 -28.17
N ILE A 531 -0.30 7.22 -28.90
CA ILE A 531 0.33 8.39 -28.30
C ILE A 531 -0.66 9.18 -27.44
N VAL A 532 -1.89 9.36 -27.89
CA VAL A 532 -2.95 10.01 -27.09
C VAL A 532 -3.19 9.25 -25.79
N GLY A 533 -3.33 7.93 -25.85
CA GLY A 533 -3.48 7.09 -24.66
C GLY A 533 -2.31 7.22 -23.69
N LEU A 534 -1.07 7.13 -24.18
CA LEU A 534 0.15 7.29 -23.37
C LEU A 534 0.19 8.65 -22.64
N LEU A 535 -0.11 9.75 -23.37
CA LEU A 535 -0.11 11.09 -22.79
C LEU A 535 -1.21 11.24 -21.72
N LEU A 536 -2.43 10.77 -21.98
CA LEU A 536 -3.52 10.80 -21.00
C LEU A 536 -3.18 9.93 -19.77
N GLY A 537 -2.61 8.75 -19.99
CA GLY A 537 -2.17 7.88 -18.90
C GLY A 537 -1.05 8.50 -18.06
N ALA A 538 -0.06 9.10 -18.72
CA ALA A 538 1.05 9.76 -18.02
C ALA A 538 0.59 11.00 -17.22
N LEU A 539 -0.45 11.69 -17.67
CA LEU A 539 -1.04 12.84 -16.99
C LEU A 539 -1.72 12.46 -15.66
N LEU A 540 -2.37 11.28 -15.60
CA LEU A 540 -3.24 10.92 -14.47
C LEU A 540 -2.54 10.93 -13.12
N PRO A 541 -1.34 10.35 -12.90
CA PRO A 541 -0.66 10.39 -11.61
C PRO A 541 -0.32 11.82 -11.14
N TYR A 542 0.03 12.70 -12.06
CA TYR A 542 0.30 14.11 -11.74
C TYR A 542 -0.98 14.84 -11.33
N LEU A 543 -2.07 14.65 -12.07
CA LEU A 543 -3.36 15.28 -11.78
C LEU A 543 -3.92 14.74 -10.45
N PHE A 544 -3.82 13.43 -10.22
CA PHE A 544 -4.22 12.78 -8.98
C PHE A 544 -3.40 13.29 -7.79
N GLY A 545 -2.08 13.39 -7.93
CA GLY A 545 -1.19 13.96 -6.93
C GLY A 545 -1.52 15.42 -6.62
N ALA A 546 -1.78 16.24 -7.64
CA ALA A 546 -2.19 17.63 -7.48
C ALA A 546 -3.51 17.77 -6.71
N PHE A 547 -4.50 16.92 -7.02
CA PHE A 547 -5.77 16.91 -6.28
C PHE A 547 -5.58 16.49 -4.82
N GLY A 548 -4.76 15.46 -4.57
CA GLY A 548 -4.45 15.00 -3.21
C GLY A 548 -3.78 16.10 -2.38
N MET A 549 -2.75 16.76 -2.91
CA MET A 549 -2.06 17.85 -2.23
C MET A 549 -2.98 19.05 -1.99
N THR A 550 -3.77 19.45 -2.99
CA THR A 550 -4.73 20.54 -2.85
C THR A 550 -5.79 20.23 -1.80
N ALA A 551 -6.23 18.98 -1.73
CA ALA A 551 -7.19 18.51 -0.74
C ALA A 551 -6.65 18.64 0.69
N VAL A 552 -5.38 18.23 0.90
CA VAL A 552 -4.71 18.42 2.21
C VAL A 552 -4.61 19.90 2.55
N GLY A 553 -4.15 20.73 1.61
CA GLY A 553 -3.99 22.18 1.84
C GLY A 553 -5.32 22.85 2.22
N ARG A 554 -6.43 22.50 1.55
CA ARG A 554 -7.76 23.06 1.90
C ARG A 554 -8.26 22.57 3.26
N ALA A 555 -8.09 21.28 3.55
CA ALA A 555 -8.50 20.73 4.82
C ALA A 555 -7.64 21.27 5.98
N ALA A 556 -6.32 21.40 5.79
CA ALA A 556 -5.41 22.01 6.76
C ALA A 556 -5.76 23.49 7.03
N GLY A 557 -6.09 24.26 5.99
CA GLY A 557 -6.56 25.63 6.15
C GLY A 557 -7.78 25.77 7.08
N ALA A 558 -8.73 24.84 6.97
CA ALA A 558 -9.89 24.79 7.86
C ALA A 558 -9.49 24.45 9.31
N VAL A 559 -8.51 23.59 9.53
CA VAL A 559 -7.96 23.29 10.87
C VAL A 559 -7.27 24.49 11.46
N VAL A 560 -6.43 25.19 10.68
CA VAL A 560 -5.75 26.42 11.08
C VAL A 560 -6.76 27.47 11.58
N GLU A 561 -7.83 27.70 10.83
CA GLU A 561 -8.88 28.64 11.22
C GLU A 561 -9.58 28.21 12.50
N GLU A 562 -9.90 26.93 12.66
CA GLU A 562 -10.51 26.37 13.86
C GLU A 562 -9.62 26.55 15.10
N VAL A 563 -8.33 26.21 15.00
CA VAL A 563 -7.38 26.34 16.11
C VAL A 563 -7.23 27.82 16.53
N ARG A 564 -7.07 28.72 15.55
CA ARG A 564 -7.01 30.18 15.80
C ARG A 564 -8.30 30.69 16.46
N GLU A 565 -9.47 30.21 16.03
CA GLU A 565 -10.76 30.58 16.61
C GLU A 565 -10.85 30.15 18.07
N GLN A 566 -10.42 28.93 18.41
CA GLN A 566 -10.42 28.43 19.78
C GLN A 566 -9.45 29.26 20.66
N PHE A 567 -8.24 29.59 20.18
CA PHE A 567 -7.31 30.43 20.94
C PHE A 567 -7.86 31.85 21.15
N ARG A 568 -8.54 32.41 20.15
CA ARG A 568 -9.14 33.76 20.25
C ARG A 568 -10.33 33.82 21.19
N THR A 569 -11.22 32.83 21.13
CA THR A 569 -12.46 32.79 21.90
C THR A 569 -12.25 32.32 23.34
N ASN A 570 -11.21 31.51 23.58
CA ASN A 570 -10.86 31.00 24.89
C ASN A 570 -9.37 31.18 25.23
N PRO A 571 -8.94 32.40 25.63
CA PRO A 571 -7.55 32.67 26.00
C PRO A 571 -7.02 31.78 27.13
N GLY A 572 -7.90 31.19 27.93
CA GLY A 572 -7.57 30.25 29.01
C GLY A 572 -6.88 28.98 28.50
N ILE A 573 -7.04 28.65 27.23
CA ILE A 573 -6.34 27.50 26.60
C ILE A 573 -4.83 27.75 26.64
N MET A 574 -4.35 28.90 26.13
CA MET A 574 -2.93 29.23 26.12
C MET A 574 -2.35 29.40 27.53
N LEU A 575 -3.16 29.80 28.50
CA LEU A 575 -2.77 29.89 29.90
C LEU A 575 -2.79 28.53 30.63
N GLY A 576 -3.27 27.46 30.00
CA GLY A 576 -3.43 26.13 30.59
C GLY A 576 -4.57 26.04 31.64
N THR A 577 -5.46 27.03 31.70
CA THR A 577 -6.60 27.08 32.63
C THR A 577 -7.89 26.53 32.04
N SER A 578 -7.95 26.36 30.72
CA SER A 578 -9.10 25.79 30.00
C SER A 578 -8.65 24.71 29.04
N ARG A 579 -9.48 23.69 28.86
CA ARG A 579 -9.22 22.60 27.91
C ARG A 579 -9.72 22.99 26.50
N PRO A 580 -8.98 22.67 25.41
CA PRO A 580 -9.47 22.79 24.05
C PRO A 580 -10.68 21.89 23.75
N ASP A 581 -11.47 22.27 22.76
CA ASP A 581 -12.52 21.40 22.20
C ASP A 581 -11.95 20.52 21.08
N TYR A 582 -11.30 19.43 21.47
CA TYR A 582 -10.72 18.46 20.55
C TYR A 582 -11.76 17.80 19.64
N ALA A 583 -12.97 17.52 20.19
CA ALA A 583 -14.02 16.82 19.44
C ALA A 583 -14.50 17.63 18.24
N ARG A 584 -14.61 18.95 18.41
CA ARG A 584 -14.97 19.87 17.33
C ARG A 584 -13.93 19.88 16.21
N THR A 585 -12.65 19.88 16.56
CA THR A 585 -11.56 19.83 15.57
C THR A 585 -11.57 18.49 14.81
N VAL A 586 -11.68 17.35 15.50
CA VAL A 586 -11.75 16.02 14.86
C VAL A 586 -12.96 15.92 13.91
N ASP A 587 -14.13 16.43 14.31
CA ASP A 587 -15.33 16.41 13.45
C ASP A 587 -15.15 17.27 12.19
N LEU A 588 -14.54 18.44 12.33
CA LEU A 588 -14.24 19.34 11.21
C LEU A 588 -13.29 18.69 10.20
N VAL A 589 -12.17 18.15 10.68
CA VAL A 589 -11.18 17.45 9.81
C VAL A 589 -11.82 16.25 9.12
N THR A 590 -12.64 15.47 9.85
CA THR A 590 -13.35 14.31 9.30
C THR A 590 -14.24 14.71 8.12
N LYS A 591 -15.05 15.77 8.29
CA LYS A 591 -15.94 16.26 7.23
C LYS A 591 -15.16 16.77 6.02
N ALA A 592 -14.08 17.51 6.25
CA ALA A 592 -13.22 18.02 5.20
C ALA A 592 -12.57 16.87 4.42
N ALA A 593 -11.94 15.91 5.10
CA ALA A 593 -11.28 14.78 4.46
C ALA A 593 -12.22 13.93 3.59
N ILE A 594 -13.41 13.61 4.11
CA ILE A 594 -14.40 12.82 3.36
C ILE A 594 -14.89 13.58 2.11
N ARG A 595 -15.12 14.88 2.20
CA ARG A 595 -15.53 15.69 1.05
C ARG A 595 -14.43 15.76 -0.01
N GLU A 596 -13.21 16.00 0.40
CA GLU A 596 -12.07 16.22 -0.49
C GLU A 596 -11.57 14.93 -1.17
N MET A 597 -11.79 13.74 -0.60
CA MET A 597 -11.36 12.47 -1.21
C MET A 597 -12.23 12.02 -2.38
N ILE A 598 -13.48 12.50 -2.51
CA ILE A 598 -14.44 11.95 -3.48
C ILE A 598 -13.95 12.12 -4.93
N VAL A 599 -13.59 13.34 -5.33
CA VAL A 599 -13.18 13.64 -6.70
C VAL A 599 -11.91 12.89 -7.11
N PRO A 600 -10.81 12.94 -6.33
CA PRO A 600 -9.61 12.19 -6.67
C PRO A 600 -9.84 10.68 -6.74
N SER A 601 -10.65 10.10 -5.83
CA SER A 601 -10.90 8.65 -5.81
C SER A 601 -11.69 8.16 -7.04
N LEU A 602 -12.52 9.01 -7.64
CA LEU A 602 -13.27 8.69 -8.86
C LEU A 602 -12.41 8.76 -10.11
N LEU A 603 -11.34 9.54 -10.12
CA LEU A 603 -10.49 9.77 -11.29
C LEU A 603 -9.96 8.47 -11.92
N PRO A 604 -9.32 7.53 -11.18
CA PRO A 604 -8.80 6.29 -11.77
C PRO A 604 -9.88 5.29 -12.20
N VAL A 605 -11.11 5.42 -11.69
CA VAL A 605 -12.24 4.58 -12.09
C VAL A 605 -12.88 5.11 -13.37
N LEU A 606 -13.08 6.41 -13.46
CA LEU A 606 -13.79 7.03 -14.59
C LEU A 606 -12.91 7.26 -15.81
N SER A 607 -11.59 7.47 -15.62
CA SER A 607 -10.70 7.80 -16.73
C SER A 607 -10.55 6.69 -17.78
N PRO A 608 -10.43 5.38 -17.45
CA PRO A 608 -10.38 4.31 -18.45
C PRO A 608 -11.68 4.26 -19.27
N LEU A 609 -12.82 4.41 -18.61
CA LEU A 609 -14.12 4.43 -19.26
C LEU A 609 -14.23 5.61 -20.22
N ALA A 610 -13.88 6.82 -19.74
CA ALA A 610 -13.92 8.03 -20.55
C ALA A 610 -13.02 7.92 -21.79
N VAL A 611 -11.77 7.46 -21.63
CA VAL A 611 -10.84 7.31 -22.76
C VAL A 611 -11.40 6.31 -23.78
N TYR A 612 -11.86 5.15 -23.34
CA TYR A 612 -12.41 4.15 -24.24
C TYR A 612 -13.63 4.69 -25.01
N PHE A 613 -14.66 5.18 -24.32
CA PHE A 613 -15.90 5.61 -24.99
C PHE A 613 -15.72 6.85 -25.86
N ILE A 614 -14.92 7.83 -25.40
CA ILE A 614 -14.68 9.05 -26.20
C ILE A 614 -13.88 8.72 -27.47
N ILE A 615 -12.80 7.95 -27.37
CA ILE A 615 -11.98 7.63 -28.54
C ILE A 615 -12.72 6.67 -29.49
N THR A 616 -13.49 5.71 -28.94
CA THR A 616 -14.35 4.85 -29.77
C THR A 616 -15.37 5.66 -30.56
N ALA A 617 -16.01 6.66 -29.97
CA ALA A 617 -16.95 7.52 -30.63
C ALA A 617 -16.30 8.39 -31.73
N VAL A 618 -15.04 8.76 -31.58
CA VAL A 618 -14.31 9.61 -32.55
C VAL A 618 -13.67 8.80 -33.67
N ALA A 619 -13.08 7.63 -33.34
CA ALA A 619 -12.18 6.91 -34.24
C ALA A 619 -12.46 5.41 -34.39
N GLY A 620 -13.50 4.92 -33.74
CA GLY A 620 -13.90 3.51 -33.78
C GLY A 620 -13.27 2.67 -32.68
N GLN A 621 -13.79 1.45 -32.55
CA GLN A 621 -13.49 0.54 -31.42
C GLN A 621 -12.00 0.15 -31.31
N ALA A 622 -11.35 -0.12 -32.44
CA ALA A 622 -9.92 -0.48 -32.44
C ALA A 622 -9.04 0.66 -31.88
N ALA A 623 -9.34 1.92 -32.24
CA ALA A 623 -8.65 3.08 -31.69
C ALA A 623 -8.96 3.28 -30.20
N GLY A 624 -10.20 3.01 -29.76
CA GLY A 624 -10.58 3.03 -28.35
C GLY A 624 -9.77 2.04 -27.51
N PHE A 625 -9.64 0.80 -27.95
CA PHE A 625 -8.83 -0.22 -27.29
C PHE A 625 -7.33 0.11 -27.31
N ALA A 626 -6.81 0.62 -28.44
CA ALA A 626 -5.42 1.04 -28.54
C ALA A 626 -5.09 2.16 -27.55
N SER A 627 -5.95 3.19 -27.49
CA SER A 627 -5.79 4.30 -26.54
C SER A 627 -5.91 3.85 -25.09
N LEU A 628 -6.87 2.97 -24.78
CA LEU A 628 -7.04 2.45 -23.43
C LEU A 628 -5.80 1.67 -22.99
N GLY A 629 -5.32 0.71 -23.79
CA GLY A 629 -4.11 -0.05 -23.46
C GLY A 629 -2.86 0.84 -23.31
N ALA A 630 -2.69 1.82 -24.21
CA ALA A 630 -1.60 2.78 -24.10
C ALA A 630 -1.71 3.66 -22.84
N MET A 631 -2.94 4.05 -22.46
CA MET A 631 -3.18 4.78 -21.22
C MET A 631 -2.73 3.98 -20.00
N LEU A 632 -2.99 2.66 -19.95
CA LEU A 632 -2.54 1.82 -18.84
C LEU A 632 -1.02 1.86 -18.70
N LEU A 633 -0.27 1.75 -19.81
CA LEU A 633 1.20 1.87 -19.81
C LEU A 633 1.64 3.26 -19.32
N GLY A 634 0.99 4.32 -19.80
CA GLY A 634 1.29 5.69 -19.37
C GLY A 634 1.12 5.87 -17.85
N VAL A 635 0.03 5.34 -17.29
CA VAL A 635 -0.24 5.36 -15.84
C VAL A 635 0.82 4.59 -15.06
N ILE A 636 1.24 3.40 -15.53
CA ILE A 636 2.24 2.57 -14.87
C ILE A 636 3.58 3.31 -14.81
N VAL A 637 4.06 3.80 -15.95
CA VAL A 637 5.39 4.43 -16.06
C VAL A 637 5.43 5.72 -15.24
N SER A 638 4.52 6.66 -15.49
CA SER A 638 4.58 7.94 -14.78
C SER A 638 4.18 7.80 -13.30
N GLY A 639 3.24 6.90 -12.99
CA GLY A 639 2.82 6.62 -11.63
C GLY A 639 3.94 6.07 -10.75
N LEU A 640 4.78 5.18 -11.29
CA LEU A 640 5.94 4.67 -10.58
C LEU A 640 6.90 5.81 -10.17
N PHE A 641 7.26 6.70 -11.11
CA PHE A 641 8.15 7.82 -10.83
C PHE A 641 7.53 8.81 -9.83
N VAL A 642 6.26 9.18 -10.02
CA VAL A 642 5.56 10.12 -9.14
C VAL A 642 5.48 9.55 -7.72
N ALA A 643 5.09 8.29 -7.56
CA ALA A 643 4.96 7.66 -6.25
C ALA A 643 6.29 7.56 -5.51
N ILE A 644 7.37 7.10 -6.17
CA ILE A 644 8.71 7.00 -5.55
C ILE A 644 9.24 8.40 -5.17
N SER A 645 9.15 9.36 -6.11
CA SER A 645 9.57 10.74 -5.87
C SER A 645 8.88 11.33 -4.65
N MET A 646 7.56 11.25 -4.59
CA MET A 646 6.78 11.83 -3.50
C MET A 646 7.06 11.16 -2.16
N THR A 647 7.06 9.83 -2.10
CA THR A 647 7.24 9.11 -0.83
C THR A 647 8.64 9.25 -0.25
N SER A 648 9.68 9.08 -1.07
CA SER A 648 11.07 9.19 -0.63
C SER A 648 11.45 10.65 -0.33
N GLY A 649 11.01 11.59 -1.17
CA GLY A 649 11.26 13.02 -0.97
C GLY A 649 10.63 13.56 0.31
N GLY A 650 9.34 13.25 0.53
CA GLY A 650 8.65 13.65 1.75
C GLY A 650 9.27 13.05 3.01
N GLY A 651 9.66 11.74 2.96
CA GLY A 651 10.37 11.12 4.07
C GLY A 651 11.76 11.72 4.35
N ALA A 652 12.43 12.20 3.31
CA ALA A 652 13.72 12.88 3.48
C ALA A 652 13.57 14.25 4.14
N TRP A 653 12.49 15.01 3.84
CA TRP A 653 12.19 16.29 4.53
C TRP A 653 11.89 16.09 6.01
N ASP A 654 11.01 15.16 6.34
CA ASP A 654 10.64 14.85 7.72
C ASP A 654 11.86 14.47 8.55
N ASN A 655 12.67 13.53 8.06
CA ASN A 655 13.87 13.10 8.77
C ASN A 655 14.98 14.19 8.79
N ALA A 656 14.97 15.15 7.87
CA ALA A 656 15.85 16.33 7.96
C ALA A 656 15.42 17.26 9.10
N LYS A 657 14.11 17.44 9.34
CA LYS A 657 13.58 18.14 10.52
C LYS A 657 14.03 17.45 11.80
N LYS A 658 13.81 16.13 11.93
CA LYS A 658 14.22 15.36 13.10
C LYS A 658 15.74 15.38 13.34
N TYR A 659 16.54 15.31 12.27
CA TYR A 659 18.00 15.42 12.38
C TYR A 659 18.45 16.78 12.96
N ILE A 660 17.73 17.87 12.65
CA ILE A 660 17.99 19.18 13.25
C ILE A 660 17.52 19.20 14.71
N GLU A 661 16.36 18.64 15.01
CA GLU A 661 15.81 18.54 16.38
C GLU A 661 16.73 17.78 17.34
N ASP A 662 17.48 16.79 16.83
CA ASP A 662 18.53 16.05 17.57
C ASP A 662 19.77 16.90 17.97
N GLY A 663 19.72 18.20 17.72
CA GLY A 663 20.78 19.14 18.12
C GLY A 663 21.74 19.52 16.99
N ASN A 664 21.55 19.04 15.75
CA ASN A 664 22.34 19.43 14.60
C ASN A 664 21.87 20.80 14.06
N HIS A 665 22.74 21.55 13.37
CA HIS A 665 22.40 22.82 12.70
C HIS A 665 21.69 23.86 13.59
N GLY A 666 22.00 23.89 14.89
CA GLY A 666 21.41 24.82 15.85
C GLY A 666 20.26 24.24 16.69
N GLY A 667 19.79 23.06 16.39
CA GLY A 667 18.80 22.32 17.20
C GLY A 667 17.36 22.88 17.10
N LYS A 668 16.51 22.36 17.96
CA LYS A 668 15.08 22.73 18.04
C LYS A 668 14.91 24.23 18.33
N GLY A 669 14.05 24.91 17.60
CA GLY A 669 13.78 26.35 17.72
C GLY A 669 14.70 27.26 16.93
N SER A 670 15.79 26.75 16.30
CA SER A 670 16.68 27.53 15.43
C SER A 670 15.99 27.97 14.12
N GLU A 671 16.58 28.91 13.40
CA GLU A 671 16.09 29.30 12.06
C GLU A 671 16.15 28.13 11.06
N ALA A 672 17.18 27.27 11.18
CA ALA A 672 17.26 26.04 10.40
C ALA A 672 16.11 25.07 10.72
N HIS A 673 15.71 24.95 11.99
CA HIS A 673 14.56 24.17 12.39
C HIS A 673 13.26 24.72 11.78
N LYS A 674 13.02 26.03 11.83
CA LYS A 674 11.83 26.64 11.21
C LYS A 674 11.79 26.41 9.70
N ALA A 675 12.92 26.49 9.02
CA ALA A 675 13.02 26.18 7.60
C ALA A 675 12.72 24.69 7.31
N ALA A 676 13.19 23.79 8.17
CA ALA A 676 12.94 22.36 8.06
C ALA A 676 11.46 22.01 8.29
N VAL A 677 10.79 22.65 9.25
CA VAL A 677 9.33 22.54 9.47
C VAL A 677 8.57 22.93 8.20
N THR A 678 8.98 24.01 7.52
CA THR A 678 8.36 24.41 6.24
C THR A 678 8.53 23.32 5.17
N GLY A 679 9.71 22.71 5.08
CA GLY A 679 9.96 21.63 4.14
C GLY A 679 9.14 20.37 4.46
N ASP A 680 9.02 20.03 5.73
CA ASP A 680 8.20 18.91 6.19
C ASP A 680 6.72 19.15 5.91
N THR A 681 6.20 20.36 6.13
CA THR A 681 4.84 20.78 5.74
C THR A 681 4.55 20.54 4.24
N VAL A 682 5.55 20.72 3.35
CA VAL A 682 5.44 20.38 1.93
C VAL A 682 5.56 18.87 1.72
N GLY A 683 6.45 18.22 2.46
CA GLY A 683 6.74 16.79 2.40
C GLY A 683 5.60 15.89 2.89
N ASP A 684 4.82 16.36 3.85
CA ASP A 684 3.72 15.61 4.47
C ASP A 684 2.65 15.16 3.47
N PRO A 685 2.00 16.03 2.69
CA PRO A 685 1.06 15.59 1.67
C PRO A 685 1.72 14.75 0.57
N TYR A 686 3.03 14.93 0.33
CA TYR A 686 3.82 14.09 -0.58
C TYR A 686 3.91 12.65 -0.08
N LYS A 687 4.47 12.44 1.13
CA LYS A 687 4.82 11.10 1.64
C LYS A 687 3.64 10.29 2.15
N ASP A 688 2.57 10.94 2.64
CA ASP A 688 1.51 10.28 3.40
C ASP A 688 0.13 10.34 2.72
N THR A 689 -0.07 11.24 1.72
CA THR A 689 -1.34 11.37 1.00
C THR A 689 -1.17 11.05 -0.48
N ALA A 690 -0.57 11.95 -1.25
CA ALA A 690 -0.54 11.86 -2.71
C ALA A 690 0.33 10.70 -3.19
N GLY A 691 1.57 10.60 -2.73
CA GLY A 691 2.52 9.56 -3.15
C GLY A 691 2.00 8.14 -2.95
N PRO A 692 1.64 7.73 -1.71
CA PRO A 692 1.15 6.39 -1.47
C PRO A 692 -0.18 6.06 -2.19
N ALA A 693 -1.06 7.05 -2.37
CA ALA A 693 -2.34 6.83 -3.04
C ALA A 693 -2.21 6.62 -4.57
N VAL A 694 -1.07 6.94 -5.17
CA VAL A 694 -0.76 6.57 -6.57
C VAL A 694 -0.66 5.04 -6.72
N ASN A 695 -0.24 4.30 -5.69
CA ASN A 695 -0.17 2.85 -5.73
C ASN A 695 -1.54 2.18 -6.03
N PRO A 696 -2.62 2.38 -5.24
CA PRO A 696 -3.93 1.87 -5.61
C PRO A 696 -4.49 2.50 -6.90
N MET A 697 -4.15 3.74 -7.22
CA MET A 697 -4.57 4.38 -8.47
C MET A 697 -4.08 3.60 -9.70
N ILE A 698 -2.80 3.20 -9.75
CA ILE A 698 -2.24 2.41 -10.85
C ILE A 698 -3.01 1.10 -11.03
N LYS A 699 -3.24 0.38 -9.93
CA LYS A 699 -3.90 -0.94 -9.95
C LYS A 699 -5.36 -0.84 -10.35
N ILE A 700 -6.13 0.06 -9.74
CA ILE A 700 -7.56 0.20 -10.01
C ILE A 700 -7.82 0.61 -11.46
N THR A 701 -6.98 1.48 -12.04
CA THR A 701 -7.08 1.88 -13.45
C THR A 701 -6.95 0.68 -14.38
N ASN A 702 -5.97 -0.19 -14.12
CA ASN A 702 -5.76 -1.42 -14.89
C ASN A 702 -6.89 -2.44 -14.69
N ILE A 703 -7.36 -2.62 -13.46
CA ILE A 703 -8.45 -3.56 -13.14
C ILE A 703 -9.77 -3.11 -13.79
N VAL A 704 -10.08 -1.81 -13.76
CA VAL A 704 -11.28 -1.26 -14.42
C VAL A 704 -11.24 -1.51 -15.93
N ALA A 705 -10.06 -1.40 -16.56
CA ALA A 705 -9.92 -1.70 -17.99
C ALA A 705 -10.21 -3.19 -18.31
N LEU A 706 -9.75 -4.13 -17.47
CA LEU A 706 -10.06 -5.55 -17.62
C LEU A 706 -11.55 -5.84 -17.44
N LEU A 707 -12.19 -5.25 -16.41
CA LEU A 707 -13.63 -5.41 -16.19
C LEU A 707 -14.45 -4.77 -17.31
N LEU A 708 -13.97 -3.68 -17.90
CA LEU A 708 -14.60 -3.06 -19.06
C LEU A 708 -14.57 -3.99 -20.28
N LEU A 709 -13.43 -4.66 -20.57
CA LEU A 709 -13.37 -5.65 -21.66
C LEU A 709 -14.39 -6.76 -21.47
N ALA A 710 -14.47 -7.33 -20.26
CA ALA A 710 -15.42 -8.39 -19.94
C ALA A 710 -16.89 -7.91 -20.08
N ALA A 711 -17.21 -6.70 -19.60
CA ALA A 711 -18.54 -6.13 -19.70
C ALA A 711 -18.96 -5.86 -21.17
N LEU A 712 -18.04 -5.38 -22.00
CA LEU A 712 -18.27 -5.14 -23.42
C LEU A 712 -18.49 -6.47 -24.19
N ALA A 713 -17.74 -7.51 -23.85
CA ALA A 713 -17.86 -8.84 -24.46
C ALA A 713 -19.18 -9.56 -24.08
N GLY A 714 -19.70 -9.33 -22.88
CA GLY A 714 -20.96 -9.89 -22.41
C GLY A 714 -22.24 -9.33 -23.08
N GLY A 715 -22.09 -8.40 -24.02
CA GLY A 715 -23.18 -7.92 -24.87
C GLY A 715 -24.15 -6.93 -24.22
N GLY A 716 -23.80 -6.34 -23.08
CA GLY A 716 -24.69 -5.40 -22.37
C GLY A 716 -24.50 -3.91 -22.71
N ILE A 717 -23.41 -3.54 -23.35
CA ILE A 717 -23.03 -2.12 -23.59
C ILE A 717 -22.32 -1.99 -24.96
N GLY A 718 -22.92 -2.53 -26.01
CA GLY A 718 -22.45 -2.40 -27.41
C GLY A 718 -23.30 -1.40 -28.20
#